data_73b1c6bac56267b078c450cb69889011
#
_entry.id   73b1c6bac56267b078c450cb69889011
#
_cell.length_a   1.000
_cell.length_b   1.000
_cell.length_c   1.000
_cell.angle_alpha   90.00
_cell.angle_beta   90.00
_cell.angle_gamma   90.00
#
_symmetry.space_group_name_H-M   'P 1'
#
loop_
_entity.id
_entity.type
_entity.pdbx_description
1 polymer ?
#
loop_
_entity_poly.entity_id
_entity_poly.type
_entity_poly.pdbx_seq_one_letter_code
_entity_poly.pdbx_strand_id
1 'polypeptide(L)'
;WHLKEVIGGSDDKYSRVVFNEITKTAIQTAFEHPDQLNIDRVNAQQARRFLDRVVGFMVSPLLWAKIARGLSAGRVQSVATRLVVEREREIRAFVPVEYWKIHTNNTAAGETLNLEAVKKNGKTLKLGNKAQADEVVLALGSSDFIVSAIEEKPTQSRPSAPFITSTLQQAASTRLGFSVKKTMILAQRLYEAGHITYMRTDSTFLSQDALNLVREYITDHFGDDYLPQKPNFYGNKQNAQEAHEAIRPSHVLVKSSQLTGMERDAQRLYELIWRQFVACQMMPARYQSVNLMVAAGDIELKAKGRTLVFDGYTKVQPPAKTDDILLPAVKVGEKLPLIEILPTQHFTSPPARYSEASLVKELESLGIGRPSTYTSIISTIQERGYVKLENKRLYAEKMGDIVTERLVESFPDLMDYAFTAGLEDKLDEVAVGEEDWKAVLDRFYHDFKHKLDYAKTTDGMRPNSATNEPDIHCDLCHRPMQIRTGSTGVFLGCTGYNLPPKERCKGTKNLMPVSAFEFDADDDSAEVNALMEKKRCPKCNTAMDGYIVDGGLKLHICGNNPDCDGHVLEKGVFEIGGATSDTPTIDCDKCDGQMELKTGRFGAYFACRKCDNTRKVLKNGQAAPPRMTPIDMPKLRSQK
;
A
#
# COMPACT_ATOMS: atom_id res chain seq x y z
N TRP A 1 0.90 34.60 -5.83
CA TRP A 1 1.82 34.85 -6.93
C TRP A 1 1.10 34.70 -8.28
N HIS A 2 0.40 33.62 -8.59
CA HIS A 2 -0.31 33.46 -9.87
C HIS A 2 -1.32 34.58 -10.14
N LEU A 3 -2.06 35.04 -9.13
CA LEU A 3 -2.97 36.16 -9.28
C LEU A 3 -2.21 37.46 -9.61
N LYS A 4 -1.07 37.70 -8.94
CA LYS A 4 -0.21 38.85 -9.22
C LYS A 4 0.30 38.83 -10.67
N GLU A 5 0.76 37.68 -11.18
CA GLU A 5 1.24 37.52 -12.57
C GLU A 5 0.15 37.82 -13.60
N VAL A 6 -1.11 37.50 -13.29
CA VAL A 6 -2.25 37.75 -14.20
C VAL A 6 -2.77 39.21 -14.08
N ILE A 7 -2.88 39.71 -12.86
CA ILE A 7 -3.45 41.06 -12.60
C ILE A 7 -2.40 42.14 -12.88
N GLY A 8 -1.10 41.87 -12.60
CA GLY A 8 -0.01 42.81 -12.74
C GLY A 8 0.03 43.84 -11.59
N GLY A 9 1.01 44.73 -11.63
CA GLY A 9 1.22 45.76 -10.62
C GLY A 9 2.45 45.51 -9.75
N SER A 10 2.71 46.43 -8.81
CA SER A 10 3.85 46.38 -7.91
C SER A 10 3.61 45.43 -6.73
N ASP A 11 4.66 44.87 -6.15
CA ASP A 11 4.66 43.88 -5.08
C ASP A 11 3.99 44.36 -3.79
N ASP A 12 4.10 45.67 -3.52
CA ASP A 12 3.49 46.35 -2.37
C ASP A 12 1.95 46.28 -2.33
N LYS A 13 1.30 45.96 -3.46
CA LYS A 13 -0.16 45.80 -3.56
C LYS A 13 -0.64 44.38 -3.20
N TYR A 14 0.29 43.47 -2.94
CA TYR A 14 -0.03 42.07 -2.67
C TYR A 14 0.49 41.68 -1.32
N SER A 15 -0.40 41.11 -0.51
CA SER A 15 -0.06 40.55 0.79
C SER A 15 -0.49 39.08 0.85
N ARG A 16 0.24 38.32 1.63
CA ARG A 16 -0.05 36.92 1.89
C ARG A 16 -0.57 36.78 3.31
N VAL A 17 -1.72 36.14 3.47
CA VAL A 17 -2.24 35.73 4.78
C VAL A 17 -2.23 34.21 4.89
N VAL A 18 -1.82 33.69 6.05
CA VAL A 18 -1.72 32.25 6.33
C VAL A 18 -2.52 31.91 7.58
N PHE A 19 -3.39 30.94 7.48
CA PHE A 19 -4.15 30.40 8.61
C PHE A 19 -4.25 28.87 8.49
N ASN A 20 -4.21 28.18 9.62
CA ASN A 20 -4.23 26.72 9.66
C ASN A 20 -5.66 26.17 9.83
N GLU A 21 -6.64 26.99 10.14
CA GLU A 21 -8.04 26.61 10.28
C GLU A 21 -8.97 27.71 9.76
N ILE A 22 -10.14 27.32 9.28
CA ILE A 22 -11.16 28.25 8.77
C ILE A 22 -12.14 28.61 9.89
N THR A 23 -11.63 29.34 10.88
CA THR A 23 -12.43 29.90 11.98
C THR A 23 -12.38 31.43 11.91
N LYS A 24 -13.42 32.10 12.47
CA LYS A 24 -13.48 33.57 12.48
C LYS A 24 -12.24 34.17 13.13
N THR A 25 -11.84 33.61 14.27
CA THR A 25 -10.68 34.10 15.05
C THR A 25 -9.39 33.92 14.26
N ALA A 26 -9.11 32.72 13.73
CA ALA A 26 -7.89 32.44 13.00
C ALA A 26 -7.75 33.33 11.74
N ILE A 27 -8.86 33.53 11.02
CA ILE A 27 -8.88 34.41 9.84
C ILE A 27 -8.62 35.85 10.25
N GLN A 28 -9.29 36.38 11.29
CA GLN A 28 -9.08 37.76 11.73
C GLN A 28 -7.64 38.00 12.17
N THR A 29 -7.07 37.12 13.00
CA THR A 29 -5.69 37.19 13.45
C THR A 29 -4.70 37.15 12.27
N ALA A 30 -4.96 36.30 11.25
CA ALA A 30 -4.11 36.21 10.07
C ALA A 30 -4.13 37.51 9.24
N PHE A 31 -5.26 38.21 9.19
CA PHE A 31 -5.36 39.50 8.49
C PHE A 31 -4.74 40.66 9.27
N GLU A 32 -4.55 40.51 10.59
CA GLU A 32 -3.82 41.48 11.41
C GLU A 32 -2.30 41.43 11.19
N HIS A 33 -1.80 40.26 10.69
CA HIS A 33 -0.37 40.01 10.48
C HIS A 33 -0.10 39.48 9.04
N PRO A 34 -0.36 40.28 8.01
CA PRO A 34 -0.11 39.86 6.64
C PRO A 34 1.40 39.87 6.32
N ASP A 35 1.85 38.85 5.62
CA ASP A 35 3.21 38.70 5.12
C ASP A 35 3.34 39.19 3.67
N GLN A 36 4.57 39.34 3.21
CA GLN A 36 4.90 39.51 1.80
C GLN A 36 4.85 38.18 1.05
N LEU A 37 4.78 38.28 -0.29
CA LEU A 37 4.90 37.08 -1.14
C LEU A 37 6.29 36.45 -0.98
N ASN A 38 6.33 35.22 -0.54
CA ASN A 38 7.58 34.46 -0.40
C ASN A 38 7.98 33.89 -1.77
N ILE A 39 8.97 34.51 -2.42
CA ILE A 39 9.43 34.12 -3.75
C ILE A 39 10.22 32.82 -3.72
N ASP A 40 10.90 32.48 -2.63
CA ASP A 40 11.64 31.21 -2.52
C ASP A 40 10.69 30.02 -2.52
N ARG A 41 9.55 30.12 -1.84
CA ARG A 41 8.49 29.09 -1.91
C ARG A 41 7.89 28.99 -3.32
N VAL A 42 7.75 30.09 -4.04
CA VAL A 42 7.32 30.08 -5.44
C VAL A 42 8.34 29.36 -6.31
N ASN A 43 9.63 29.69 -6.14
CA ASN A 43 10.74 29.09 -6.87
C ASN A 43 10.85 27.58 -6.60
N ALA A 44 10.73 27.15 -5.35
CA ALA A 44 10.71 25.74 -4.97
C ALA A 44 9.56 24.97 -5.66
N GLN A 45 8.36 25.57 -5.66
CA GLN A 45 7.20 24.97 -6.33
C GLN A 45 7.38 24.92 -7.85
N GLN A 46 7.94 25.96 -8.46
CA GLN A 46 8.27 25.95 -9.88
C GLN A 46 9.33 24.90 -10.20
N ALA A 47 10.42 24.85 -9.43
CA ALA A 47 11.48 23.87 -9.62
C ALA A 47 10.93 22.44 -9.56
N ARG A 48 10.08 22.11 -8.57
CA ARG A 48 9.39 20.82 -8.48
C ARG A 48 8.59 20.52 -9.74
N ARG A 49 7.82 21.47 -10.20
CA ARG A 49 6.99 21.33 -11.41
C ARG A 49 7.82 21.15 -12.69
N PHE A 50 8.95 21.83 -12.81
CA PHE A 50 9.88 21.66 -13.94
C PHE A 50 10.51 20.28 -13.91
N LEU A 51 11.03 19.82 -12.78
CA LEU A 51 11.61 18.48 -12.62
C LEU A 51 10.61 17.38 -13.04
N ASP A 52 9.40 17.44 -12.49
CA ASP A 52 8.37 16.43 -12.79
C ASP A 52 7.97 16.44 -14.27
N ARG A 53 7.91 17.63 -14.91
CA ARG A 53 7.61 17.75 -16.34
C ARG A 53 8.76 17.29 -17.22
N VAL A 54 9.99 17.66 -16.92
CA VAL A 54 11.17 17.25 -17.69
C VAL A 54 11.27 15.72 -17.71
N VAL A 55 11.21 15.09 -16.54
CA VAL A 55 11.23 13.63 -16.44
C VAL A 55 10.04 13.01 -17.20
N GLY A 56 8.83 13.48 -16.93
CA GLY A 56 7.61 12.94 -17.54
C GLY A 56 7.58 13.05 -19.06
N PHE A 57 7.89 14.22 -19.61
CA PHE A 57 7.83 14.47 -21.06
C PHE A 57 9.00 13.88 -21.83
N MET A 58 10.15 13.68 -21.21
CA MET A 58 11.31 13.14 -21.89
C MET A 58 11.41 11.62 -21.80
N VAL A 59 11.06 11.02 -20.65
CA VAL A 59 11.15 9.56 -20.46
C VAL A 59 9.91 8.83 -20.99
N SER A 60 8.71 9.39 -20.87
CA SER A 60 7.50 8.69 -21.33
C SER A 60 7.52 8.36 -22.83
N PRO A 61 7.92 9.25 -23.74
CA PRO A 61 8.08 8.90 -25.15
C PRO A 61 9.11 7.79 -25.41
N LEU A 62 10.19 7.76 -24.62
CA LEU A 62 11.18 6.67 -24.69
C LEU A 62 10.56 5.32 -24.32
N LEU A 63 9.77 5.27 -23.23
CA LEU A 63 9.02 4.07 -22.85
C LEU A 63 8.04 3.65 -23.96
N TRP A 64 7.42 4.61 -24.67
CA TRP A 64 6.51 4.28 -25.77
C TRP A 64 7.23 3.68 -26.96
N ALA A 65 8.42 4.17 -27.28
CA ALA A 65 9.23 3.65 -28.37
C ALA A 65 9.83 2.27 -28.06
N LYS A 66 10.26 2.05 -26.83
CA LYS A 66 10.99 0.84 -26.44
C LYS A 66 10.10 -0.26 -25.85
N ILE A 67 8.99 0.08 -25.20
CA ILE A 67 8.17 -0.89 -24.46
C ILE A 67 6.74 -0.95 -25.03
N ALA A 68 5.91 0.05 -24.71
CA ALA A 68 4.52 0.12 -25.16
C ALA A 68 3.94 1.54 -25.05
N ARG A 69 3.01 1.88 -25.96
CA ARG A 69 2.32 3.18 -25.91
C ARG A 69 1.47 3.34 -24.65
N GLY A 70 1.37 4.58 -24.15
CA GLY A 70 0.54 4.95 -23.01
C GLY A 70 1.21 4.75 -21.66
N LEU A 71 2.45 4.29 -21.61
CA LEU A 71 3.26 4.25 -20.40
C LEU A 71 3.72 5.65 -19.98
N SER A 72 3.99 5.86 -18.70
CA SER A 72 4.53 7.10 -18.21
C SER A 72 5.58 6.86 -17.14
N ALA A 73 6.59 7.71 -17.10
CA ALA A 73 7.53 7.80 -16.00
C ALA A 73 7.34 9.13 -15.27
N GLY A 74 7.73 9.15 -14.02
CA GLY A 74 7.74 10.35 -13.20
C GLY A 74 8.67 10.13 -12.01
N ARG A 75 9.34 11.18 -11.58
CA ARG A 75 10.39 11.15 -10.57
C ARG A 75 9.98 10.37 -9.29
N VAL A 76 8.83 10.67 -8.73
CA VAL A 76 8.36 10.02 -7.49
C VAL A 76 7.48 8.79 -7.77
N GLN A 77 6.62 8.84 -8.79
CA GLN A 77 5.73 7.71 -9.12
C GLN A 77 6.49 6.45 -9.54
N SER A 78 7.61 6.59 -10.27
CA SER A 78 8.39 5.43 -10.70
C SER A 78 9.08 4.76 -9.53
N VAL A 79 9.57 5.53 -8.58
CA VAL A 79 10.17 5.03 -7.34
C VAL A 79 9.12 4.36 -6.44
N ALA A 80 7.91 4.92 -6.35
CA ALA A 80 6.81 4.27 -5.63
C ALA A 80 6.38 2.94 -6.29
N THR A 81 6.38 2.87 -7.62
CA THR A 81 6.15 1.61 -8.35
C THR A 81 7.25 0.60 -8.04
N ARG A 82 8.52 1.03 -8.00
CA ARG A 82 9.67 0.19 -7.66
C ARG A 82 9.52 -0.47 -6.29
N LEU A 83 9.08 0.26 -5.26
CA LEU A 83 8.83 -0.31 -3.93
C LEU A 83 7.85 -1.49 -3.97
N VAL A 84 6.75 -1.34 -4.71
CA VAL A 84 5.75 -2.42 -4.85
C VAL A 84 6.30 -3.59 -5.66
N VAL A 85 7.04 -3.32 -6.73
CA VAL A 85 7.69 -4.34 -7.56
C VAL A 85 8.74 -5.12 -6.79
N GLU A 86 9.61 -4.46 -6.03
CA GLU A 86 10.64 -5.12 -5.20
C GLU A 86 9.98 -6.00 -4.13
N ARG A 87 8.92 -5.53 -3.48
CA ARG A 87 8.15 -6.33 -2.53
C ARG A 87 7.54 -7.57 -3.19
N GLU A 88 7.00 -7.46 -4.38
CA GLU A 88 6.47 -8.60 -5.12
C GLU A 88 7.56 -9.60 -5.52
N ARG A 89 8.76 -9.11 -5.88
CA ARG A 89 9.93 -9.95 -6.17
C ARG A 89 10.42 -10.69 -4.92
N GLU A 90 10.46 -10.01 -3.76
CA GLU A 90 10.78 -10.64 -2.47
C GLU A 90 9.80 -11.76 -2.15
N ILE A 91 8.49 -11.54 -2.31
CA ILE A 91 7.45 -12.54 -2.06
C ILE A 91 7.61 -13.73 -3.01
N ARG A 92 7.83 -13.50 -4.31
CA ARG A 92 8.00 -14.57 -5.30
C ARG A 92 9.28 -15.38 -5.08
N ALA A 93 10.33 -14.75 -4.58
CA ALA A 93 11.60 -15.43 -4.26
C ALA A 93 11.54 -16.19 -2.93
N PHE A 94 10.63 -15.82 -2.04
CA PHE A 94 10.54 -16.40 -0.70
C PHE A 94 10.19 -17.89 -0.75
N VAL A 95 10.90 -18.67 0.06
CA VAL A 95 10.64 -20.11 0.25
C VAL A 95 10.19 -20.33 1.70
N PRO A 96 8.92 -20.68 1.92
CA PRO A 96 8.44 -20.98 3.27
C PRO A 96 9.24 -22.10 3.91
N VAL A 97 9.63 -21.90 5.16
CA VAL A 97 10.37 -22.88 5.97
C VAL A 97 9.47 -23.36 7.09
N GLU A 98 9.34 -24.69 7.20
CA GLU A 98 8.58 -25.35 8.25
C GLU A 98 9.20 -25.10 9.62
N TYR A 99 8.35 -24.84 10.61
CA TYR A 99 8.69 -24.88 12.02
C TYR A 99 7.50 -25.30 12.86
N TRP A 100 7.79 -25.77 14.07
CA TRP A 100 6.77 -26.26 15.00
C TRP A 100 6.77 -25.43 16.28
N LYS A 101 5.58 -25.26 16.85
CA LYS A 101 5.37 -24.75 18.21
C LYS A 101 4.66 -25.81 19.02
N ILE A 102 4.99 -25.85 20.29
CA ILE A 102 4.33 -26.77 21.22
C ILE A 102 3.73 -25.94 22.35
N HIS A 103 2.43 -26.05 22.48
CA HIS A 103 1.69 -25.50 23.59
C HIS A 103 1.21 -26.63 24.49
N THR A 104 1.02 -26.36 25.77
CA THR A 104 0.38 -27.26 26.70
C THR A 104 -0.75 -26.54 27.39
N ASN A 105 -1.85 -27.26 27.62
CA ASN A 105 -2.91 -26.84 28.52
C ASN A 105 -2.70 -27.54 29.85
N ASN A 106 -2.60 -26.75 30.91
CA ASN A 106 -2.37 -27.22 32.28
C ASN A 106 -3.47 -26.68 33.21
N THR A 107 -3.78 -27.42 34.25
CA THR A 107 -4.68 -26.93 35.30
C THR A 107 -3.92 -26.01 36.27
N ALA A 108 -4.43 -24.80 36.50
CA ALA A 108 -3.89 -23.83 37.44
C ALA A 108 -5.04 -23.16 38.19
N ALA A 109 -5.07 -23.26 39.51
CA ALA A 109 -6.15 -22.70 40.36
C ALA A 109 -7.58 -23.07 39.88
N GLY A 110 -7.76 -24.25 39.26
CA GLY A 110 -9.05 -24.72 38.70
C GLY A 110 -9.38 -24.20 37.30
N GLU A 111 -8.52 -23.41 36.68
CA GLU A 111 -8.67 -22.88 35.32
C GLU A 111 -7.66 -23.51 34.37
N THR A 112 -7.91 -23.40 33.06
CA THR A 112 -6.96 -23.85 32.04
C THR A 112 -5.92 -22.78 31.76
N LEU A 113 -4.65 -23.11 31.96
CA LEU A 113 -3.51 -22.27 31.65
C LEU A 113 -2.80 -22.79 30.40
N ASN A 114 -2.72 -21.97 29.36
CA ASN A 114 -1.96 -22.29 28.14
C ASN A 114 -0.50 -21.85 28.29
N LEU A 115 0.43 -22.76 28.06
CA LEU A 115 1.88 -22.52 28.13
C LEU A 115 2.53 -22.82 26.77
N GLU A 116 3.47 -21.97 26.33
CA GLU A 116 4.29 -22.20 25.13
C GLU A 116 5.66 -22.73 25.54
N ALA A 117 6.12 -23.84 24.97
CA ALA A 117 7.48 -24.35 25.16
C ALA A 117 8.48 -23.44 24.42
N VAL A 118 9.43 -22.85 25.15
CA VAL A 118 10.32 -21.80 24.62
C VAL A 118 11.80 -22.17 24.64
N LYS A 119 12.24 -23.05 25.58
CA LYS A 119 13.62 -23.48 25.68
C LYS A 119 13.72 -24.96 26.02
N LYS A 120 14.85 -25.59 25.58
CA LYS A 120 15.28 -26.94 26.01
C LYS A 120 16.73 -26.83 26.44
N ASN A 121 17.09 -27.35 27.63
CA ASN A 121 18.43 -27.24 28.22
C ASN A 121 18.97 -25.78 28.23
N GLY A 122 18.13 -24.80 28.58
CA GLY A 122 18.48 -23.37 28.64
C GLY A 122 18.66 -22.69 27.27
N LYS A 123 18.55 -23.41 26.14
CA LYS A 123 18.66 -22.85 24.78
C LYS A 123 17.30 -22.68 24.15
N THR A 124 17.10 -21.62 23.37
CA THR A 124 15.85 -21.38 22.62
C THR A 124 15.46 -22.62 21.81
N LEU A 125 14.23 -23.07 21.99
CA LEU A 125 13.67 -24.22 21.29
C LEU A 125 13.41 -23.86 19.83
N LYS A 126 14.01 -24.63 18.92
CA LYS A 126 13.81 -24.48 17.47
C LYS A 126 13.48 -25.86 16.91
N LEU A 127 12.25 -26.04 16.43
CA LEU A 127 11.74 -27.29 15.91
C LEU A 127 11.47 -27.12 14.42
N GLY A 128 12.28 -27.70 13.57
CA GLY A 128 12.23 -27.57 12.11
C GLY A 128 11.46 -28.68 11.40
N ASN A 129 11.01 -29.72 12.13
CA ASN A 129 10.25 -30.81 11.55
C ASN A 129 9.44 -31.57 12.63
N LYS A 130 8.52 -32.42 12.15
CA LYS A 130 7.62 -33.20 13.00
C LYS A 130 8.38 -34.12 13.97
N ALA A 131 9.48 -34.77 13.57
CA ALA A 131 10.23 -35.69 14.43
C ALA A 131 10.79 -34.98 15.68
N GLN A 132 11.32 -33.77 15.51
CA GLN A 132 11.78 -32.94 16.64
C GLN A 132 10.64 -32.49 17.54
N ALA A 133 9.46 -32.19 16.96
CA ALA A 133 8.28 -31.87 17.74
C ALA A 133 7.79 -33.07 18.55
N ASP A 134 7.71 -34.27 17.95
CA ASP A 134 7.30 -35.50 18.59
C ASP A 134 8.23 -35.89 19.77
N GLU A 135 9.56 -35.65 19.63
CA GLU A 135 10.53 -35.85 20.73
C GLU A 135 10.20 -34.98 21.94
N VAL A 136 9.89 -33.70 21.71
CA VAL A 136 9.53 -32.76 22.78
C VAL A 136 8.19 -33.10 23.39
N VAL A 137 7.20 -33.52 22.59
CA VAL A 137 5.89 -34.00 23.06
C VAL A 137 6.05 -35.18 24.01
N LEU A 138 6.89 -36.17 23.66
CA LEU A 138 7.17 -37.35 24.51
C LEU A 138 7.84 -36.93 25.84
N ALA A 139 8.82 -36.01 25.78
CA ALA A 139 9.49 -35.50 26.96
C ALA A 139 8.53 -34.75 27.90
N LEU A 140 7.66 -33.88 27.35
CA LEU A 140 6.64 -33.19 28.12
C LEU A 140 5.59 -34.11 28.73
N GLY A 141 5.17 -35.14 28.00
CA GLY A 141 4.18 -36.11 28.49
C GLY A 141 4.63 -36.94 29.70
N SER A 142 5.95 -37.06 29.91
CA SER A 142 6.55 -37.76 31.05
C SER A 142 7.07 -36.85 32.16
N SER A 143 6.91 -35.54 32.04
CA SER A 143 7.45 -34.57 32.97
C SER A 143 6.41 -33.95 33.90
N ASP A 144 6.82 -33.60 35.10
CA ASP A 144 6.05 -32.73 36.00
C ASP A 144 6.23 -31.26 35.63
N PHE A 145 5.13 -30.53 35.57
CA PHE A 145 5.14 -29.10 35.28
C PHE A 145 5.19 -28.30 36.61
N ILE A 146 6.29 -27.63 36.86
CA ILE A 146 6.52 -26.91 38.13
C ILE A 146 6.76 -25.44 37.80
N VAL A 147 6.03 -24.55 38.47
CA VAL A 147 6.25 -23.10 38.37
C VAL A 147 7.66 -22.76 38.84
N SER A 148 8.53 -22.34 37.94
CA SER A 148 9.92 -22.03 38.24
C SER A 148 10.16 -20.56 38.60
N ALA A 149 9.41 -19.63 38.00
CA ALA A 149 9.48 -18.20 38.29
C ALA A 149 8.19 -17.48 37.91
N ILE A 150 7.90 -16.40 38.63
CA ILE A 150 6.86 -15.44 38.32
C ILE A 150 7.51 -14.05 38.35
N GLU A 151 7.57 -13.39 37.22
CA GLU A 151 8.13 -12.05 37.07
C GLU A 151 7.00 -11.06 36.83
N GLU A 152 6.77 -10.18 37.78
CA GLU A 152 5.82 -9.08 37.64
C GLU A 152 6.54 -7.79 37.31
N LYS A 153 6.04 -7.08 36.30
CA LYS A 153 6.65 -5.83 35.86
C LYS A 153 5.59 -4.80 35.47
N PRO A 154 5.64 -3.60 36.09
CA PRO A 154 4.81 -2.51 35.63
C PRO A 154 5.25 -2.08 34.22
N THR A 155 4.30 -1.95 33.30
CA THR A 155 4.52 -1.47 31.93
C THR A 155 3.55 -0.35 31.61
N GLN A 156 3.87 0.48 30.64
CA GLN A 156 3.01 1.57 30.22
C GLN A 156 2.92 1.64 28.70
N SER A 157 1.75 2.05 28.21
CA SER A 157 1.52 2.40 26.83
C SER A 157 1.30 3.90 26.74
N ARG A 158 2.10 4.59 25.92
CA ARG A 158 2.00 6.04 25.73
C ARG A 158 1.08 6.38 24.58
N PRO A 159 0.36 7.51 24.62
CA PRO A 159 -0.42 7.98 23.49
C PRO A 159 0.50 8.35 22.32
N SER A 160 -0.01 8.14 21.10
CA SER A 160 0.67 8.56 19.89
C SER A 160 0.54 10.06 19.65
N ALA A 161 1.42 10.62 18.80
CA ALA A 161 1.37 12.02 18.39
C ALA A 161 0.03 12.41 17.75
N PRO A 162 -0.34 13.69 17.74
CA PRO A 162 -1.47 14.16 16.94
C PRO A 162 -1.22 13.86 15.46
N PHE A 163 -2.28 13.78 14.68
CA PHE A 163 -2.17 13.36 13.29
C PHE A 163 -1.41 14.37 12.42
N ILE A 164 -0.56 13.83 11.56
CA ILE A 164 -0.09 14.41 10.33
C ILE A 164 -0.77 13.71 9.15
N THR A 165 -0.60 14.20 7.93
CA THR A 165 -1.28 13.64 6.73
C THR A 165 -1.09 12.14 6.60
N SER A 166 0.13 11.64 6.70
CA SER A 166 0.45 10.22 6.54
C SER A 166 -0.14 9.35 7.65
N THR A 167 -0.06 9.78 8.91
CA THR A 167 -0.59 9.02 10.05
C THR A 167 -2.11 9.03 10.08
N LEU A 168 -2.76 10.13 9.64
CA LEU A 168 -4.21 10.16 9.45
C LEU A 168 -4.66 9.15 8.38
N GLN A 169 -3.97 9.10 7.24
CA GLN A 169 -4.26 8.15 6.17
C GLN A 169 -4.11 6.69 6.65
N GLN A 170 -3.05 6.40 7.40
CA GLN A 170 -2.83 5.08 8.00
C GLN A 170 -3.93 4.70 9.01
N ALA A 171 -4.27 5.59 9.91
CA ALA A 171 -5.29 5.35 10.92
C ALA A 171 -6.70 5.21 10.31
N ALA A 172 -7.03 6.04 9.32
CA ALA A 172 -8.31 5.95 8.62
C ALA A 172 -8.44 4.64 7.81
N SER A 173 -7.36 4.19 7.18
CA SER A 173 -7.33 2.90 6.49
C SER A 173 -7.52 1.73 7.46
N THR A 174 -6.79 1.72 8.58
CA THR A 174 -6.80 0.60 9.53
C THR A 174 -8.08 0.53 10.35
N ARG A 175 -8.56 1.68 10.84
CA ARG A 175 -9.69 1.74 11.77
C ARG A 175 -11.05 1.94 11.10
N LEU A 176 -11.09 2.64 9.95
CA LEU A 176 -12.32 2.98 9.24
C LEU A 176 -12.48 2.24 7.91
N GLY A 177 -11.41 1.61 7.40
CA GLY A 177 -11.40 0.95 6.09
C GLY A 177 -11.43 1.94 4.91
N PHE A 178 -11.00 3.19 5.10
CA PHE A 178 -11.01 4.20 4.05
C PHE A 178 -9.75 4.11 3.19
N SER A 179 -9.90 4.30 1.87
CA SER A 179 -8.76 4.50 0.99
C SER A 179 -8.07 5.84 1.28
N VAL A 180 -6.80 5.95 0.92
CA VAL A 180 -6.02 7.21 1.04
C VAL A 180 -6.74 8.37 0.35
N LYS A 181 -7.26 8.15 -0.86
CA LYS A 181 -8.00 9.16 -1.62
C LYS A 181 -9.29 9.60 -0.91
N LYS A 182 -10.08 8.64 -0.41
CA LYS A 182 -11.32 8.94 0.33
C LYS A 182 -11.02 9.75 1.60
N THR A 183 -10.00 9.35 2.35
CA THR A 183 -9.58 10.05 3.58
C THR A 183 -9.29 11.52 3.29
N MET A 184 -8.52 11.81 2.24
CA MET A 184 -8.17 13.20 1.91
C MET A 184 -9.34 14.02 1.40
N ILE A 185 -10.28 13.44 0.65
CA ILE A 185 -11.52 14.12 0.23
C ILE A 185 -12.35 14.51 1.45
N LEU A 186 -12.53 13.60 2.39
CA LEU A 186 -13.31 13.84 3.61
C LEU A 186 -12.61 14.87 4.53
N ALA A 187 -11.29 14.76 4.70
CA ALA A 187 -10.51 15.71 5.48
C ALA A 187 -10.57 17.12 4.88
N GLN A 188 -10.52 17.25 3.55
CA GLN A 188 -10.68 18.54 2.89
C GLN A 188 -12.05 19.16 3.16
N ARG A 189 -13.13 18.38 3.08
CA ARG A 189 -14.50 18.85 3.40
C ARG A 189 -14.61 19.31 4.86
N LEU A 190 -14.04 18.56 5.79
CA LEU A 190 -14.02 18.94 7.20
C LEU A 190 -13.23 20.25 7.43
N TYR A 191 -12.11 20.44 6.75
CA TYR A 191 -11.32 21.66 6.81
C TYR A 191 -12.10 22.85 6.21
N GLU A 192 -12.66 22.71 5.00
CA GLU A 192 -13.41 23.76 4.33
C GLU A 192 -14.66 24.20 5.11
N ALA A 193 -15.23 23.28 5.91
CA ALA A 193 -16.34 23.57 6.81
C ALA A 193 -15.87 24.14 8.18
N GLY A 194 -14.58 24.32 8.38
CA GLY A 194 -14.01 24.90 9.62
C GLY A 194 -13.98 23.93 10.82
N HIS A 195 -14.12 22.62 10.60
CA HIS A 195 -14.18 21.65 11.68
C HIS A 195 -12.80 21.13 12.11
N ILE A 196 -11.81 21.14 11.23
CA ILE A 196 -10.43 20.70 11.53
C ILE A 196 -9.41 21.70 11.00
N THR A 197 -8.18 21.61 11.50
CA THR A 197 -7.00 22.30 10.94
C THR A 197 -6.65 21.73 9.57
N TYR A 198 -5.75 22.43 8.85
CA TYR A 198 -5.35 22.05 7.50
C TYR A 198 -4.79 20.62 7.44
N MET A 199 -5.35 19.80 6.58
CA MET A 199 -5.10 18.36 6.52
C MET A 199 -3.79 17.96 5.80
N ARG A 200 -3.09 18.88 5.14
CA ARG A 200 -1.81 18.59 4.47
C ARG A 200 -0.67 19.18 5.28
N THR A 201 -0.24 18.45 6.28
CA THR A 201 0.82 18.83 7.21
C THR A 201 1.69 17.63 7.56
N ASP A 202 2.96 17.88 7.80
CA ASP A 202 3.94 16.96 8.37
C ASP A 202 4.35 17.34 9.79
N SER A 203 3.74 18.41 10.34
CA SER A 203 4.00 18.92 11.68
C SER A 203 3.10 18.26 12.72
N THR A 204 3.69 17.83 13.84
CA THR A 204 2.97 17.37 15.06
C THR A 204 2.79 18.51 16.08
N PHE A 205 3.17 19.72 15.71
CA PHE A 205 3.05 20.90 16.58
C PHE A 205 1.59 21.22 16.89
N LEU A 206 1.32 21.62 18.12
CA LEU A 206 0.03 22.14 18.58
C LEU A 206 0.24 23.57 19.12
N SER A 207 -0.61 24.49 18.71
CA SER A 207 -0.60 25.86 19.23
C SER A 207 -0.86 25.89 20.74
N GLN A 208 -0.39 26.94 21.41
CA GLN A 208 -0.60 27.07 22.87
C GLN A 208 -2.09 27.10 23.23
N ASP A 209 -2.91 27.75 22.41
CA ASP A 209 -4.36 27.82 22.61
C ASP A 209 -5.00 26.42 22.50
N ALA A 210 -4.61 25.64 21.47
CA ALA A 210 -5.07 24.28 21.32
C ALA A 210 -4.67 23.38 22.51
N LEU A 211 -3.42 23.55 23.00
CA LEU A 211 -2.95 22.83 24.19
C LEU A 211 -3.77 23.20 25.43
N ASN A 212 -4.02 24.49 25.66
CA ASN A 212 -4.80 24.94 26.81
C ASN A 212 -6.22 24.38 26.77
N LEU A 213 -6.91 24.52 25.63
CA LEU A 213 -8.28 24.05 25.46
C LEU A 213 -8.43 22.53 25.63
N VAL A 214 -7.50 21.74 25.08
CA VAL A 214 -7.60 20.28 25.22
C VAL A 214 -7.27 19.82 26.65
N ARG A 215 -6.36 20.49 27.34
CA ARG A 215 -5.99 20.17 28.71
C ARG A 215 -7.13 20.51 29.67
N GLU A 216 -7.77 21.68 29.53
CA GLU A 216 -8.99 22.05 30.23
C GLU A 216 -10.11 21.02 30.01
N TYR A 217 -10.33 20.65 28.72
CA TYR A 217 -11.29 19.60 28.37
C TYR A 217 -11.03 18.27 29.10
N ILE A 218 -9.74 17.85 29.19
CA ILE A 218 -9.37 16.59 29.85
C ILE A 218 -9.69 16.68 31.35
N THR A 219 -9.31 17.77 32.02
CA THR A 219 -9.62 17.97 33.44
C THR A 219 -11.12 17.93 33.70
N ASP A 220 -11.92 18.67 32.92
CA ASP A 220 -13.36 18.80 33.14
C ASP A 220 -14.14 17.49 32.88
N HIS A 221 -13.68 16.67 31.96
CA HIS A 221 -14.44 15.47 31.53
C HIS A 221 -13.88 14.15 32.06
N PHE A 222 -12.61 14.10 32.43
CA PHE A 222 -11.94 12.87 32.88
C PHE A 222 -11.30 13.02 34.26
N GLY A 223 -11.04 14.24 34.72
CA GLY A 223 -10.40 14.54 35.99
C GLY A 223 -8.86 14.66 35.89
N ASP A 224 -8.28 15.19 36.97
CA ASP A 224 -6.86 15.53 37.07
C ASP A 224 -5.93 14.32 36.92
N ASP A 225 -6.37 13.12 37.30
CA ASP A 225 -5.59 11.88 37.19
C ASP A 225 -5.26 11.52 35.72
N TYR A 226 -6.04 12.01 34.77
CA TYR A 226 -5.84 11.77 33.36
C TYR A 226 -4.97 12.81 32.69
N LEU A 227 -4.66 13.91 33.38
CA LEU A 227 -3.87 15.02 32.81
C LEU A 227 -2.42 14.96 33.30
N PRO A 228 -1.42 14.83 32.41
CA PRO A 228 -0.02 14.94 32.80
C PRO A 228 0.31 16.36 33.26
N GLN A 229 1.22 16.48 34.25
CA GLN A 229 1.61 17.79 34.81
C GLN A 229 2.12 18.77 33.75
N LYS A 230 2.85 18.26 32.77
CA LYS A 230 3.35 19.04 31.62
C LYS A 230 2.67 18.55 30.35
N PRO A 231 2.45 19.44 29.35
CA PRO A 231 1.99 19.02 28.04
C PRO A 231 2.90 17.94 27.43
N ASN A 232 2.29 16.99 26.73
CA ASN A 232 3.04 16.02 25.93
C ASN A 232 3.51 16.71 24.64
N PHE A 233 4.82 16.74 24.44
CA PHE A 233 5.43 17.24 23.21
C PHE A 233 5.92 16.07 22.36
N TYR A 234 5.73 16.19 21.05
CA TYR A 234 6.13 15.20 20.06
C TYR A 234 7.16 15.82 19.12
N GLY A 235 8.23 15.08 18.84
CA GLY A 235 9.29 15.58 17.96
C GLY A 235 8.78 15.70 16.52
N ASN A 236 9.08 16.82 15.89
CA ASN A 236 8.95 16.98 14.44
C ASN A 236 10.18 16.39 13.73
N LYS A 237 10.03 15.97 12.48
CA LYS A 237 11.17 15.71 11.61
C LYS A 237 11.97 17.02 11.43
N GLN A 238 13.30 16.93 11.26
CA GLN A 238 14.19 18.08 11.18
C GLN A 238 13.79 19.14 10.12
N ASN A 239 13.03 18.73 9.10
CA ASN A 239 12.58 19.59 7.99
C ASN A 239 11.07 19.87 8.00
N ALA A 240 10.35 19.63 9.13
CA ALA A 240 8.94 20.01 9.21
C ALA A 240 8.81 21.52 9.14
N GLN A 241 7.91 22.03 8.29
CA GLN A 241 7.70 23.47 8.14
C GLN A 241 7.14 24.04 9.45
N GLU A 242 7.90 24.87 10.15
CA GLU A 242 7.58 25.42 11.47
C GLU A 242 6.24 26.16 11.55
N ALA A 243 5.70 26.60 10.42
CA ALA A 243 4.43 27.33 10.35
C ALA A 243 3.19 26.42 10.30
N HIS A 244 3.34 25.08 10.27
CA HIS A 244 2.22 24.16 10.18
C HIS A 244 1.87 23.56 11.54
N GLU A 245 0.57 23.43 11.79
CA GLU A 245 0.00 22.76 12.95
C GLU A 245 -0.42 21.32 12.59
N ALA A 246 -0.50 20.44 13.58
CA ALA A 246 -1.03 19.09 13.43
C ALA A 246 -2.52 19.10 13.03
N ILE A 247 -2.99 17.99 12.49
CA ILE A 247 -4.42 17.80 12.18
C ILE A 247 -5.19 17.57 13.48
N ARG A 248 -6.05 18.51 13.83
CA ARG A 248 -6.88 18.51 15.05
C ARG A 248 -8.26 19.10 14.78
N PRO A 249 -9.25 18.87 15.64
CA PRO A 249 -10.50 19.62 15.59
C PRO A 249 -10.22 21.11 15.89
N SER A 250 -10.93 22.00 15.21
CA SER A 250 -10.87 23.46 15.48
C SER A 250 -11.44 23.78 16.86
N HIS A 251 -12.44 23.01 17.31
CA HIS A 251 -13.07 23.17 18.63
C HIS A 251 -13.22 21.82 19.32
N VAL A 252 -12.48 21.58 20.41
CA VAL A 252 -12.48 20.30 21.14
C VAL A 252 -13.84 19.95 21.76
N LEU A 253 -14.67 20.95 22.09
CA LEU A 253 -16.00 20.74 22.65
C LEU A 253 -17.02 20.21 21.64
N VAL A 254 -16.78 20.38 20.34
CA VAL A 254 -17.67 19.91 19.28
C VAL A 254 -17.49 18.41 19.09
N LYS A 255 -18.57 17.65 19.20
CA LYS A 255 -18.56 16.20 18.96
C LYS A 255 -18.96 15.87 17.53
N SER A 256 -18.56 14.71 17.05
CA SER A 256 -18.87 14.23 15.69
C SER A 256 -20.38 14.23 15.38
N SER A 257 -21.23 13.94 16.39
CA SER A 257 -22.68 13.96 16.27
C SER A 257 -23.29 15.35 16.05
N GLN A 258 -22.53 16.41 16.37
CA GLN A 258 -22.96 17.80 16.22
C GLN A 258 -22.59 18.40 14.86
N LEU A 259 -21.87 17.67 14.02
CA LEU A 259 -21.48 18.11 12.67
C LEU A 259 -22.68 17.99 11.70
N THR A 260 -23.63 18.91 11.87
CA THR A 260 -24.82 18.96 10.99
C THR A 260 -24.42 19.31 9.56
N GLY A 261 -24.97 18.58 8.59
CA GLY A 261 -24.64 18.75 7.16
C GLY A 261 -23.42 17.95 6.68
N MET A 262 -22.68 17.29 7.58
CA MET A 262 -21.59 16.37 7.20
C MET A 262 -22.12 14.95 7.02
N GLU A 263 -21.64 14.28 5.95
CA GLU A 263 -21.93 12.87 5.72
C GLU A 263 -21.35 11.97 6.83
N ARG A 264 -21.96 10.81 7.04
CA ARG A 264 -21.58 9.86 8.12
C ARG A 264 -20.09 9.51 8.11
N ASP A 265 -19.48 9.34 6.95
CA ASP A 265 -18.05 8.98 6.86
C ASP A 265 -17.16 10.18 7.23
N ALA A 266 -17.57 11.42 6.95
CA ALA A 266 -16.86 12.60 7.44
C ALA A 266 -16.94 12.72 8.96
N GLN A 267 -18.12 12.44 9.56
CA GLN A 267 -18.28 12.39 11.02
C GLN A 267 -17.40 11.32 11.66
N ARG A 268 -17.29 10.14 11.04
CA ARG A 268 -16.38 9.06 11.52
C ARG A 268 -14.91 9.46 11.44
N LEU A 269 -14.50 10.16 10.37
CA LEU A 269 -13.14 10.68 10.24
C LEU A 269 -12.85 11.77 11.27
N TYR A 270 -13.80 12.68 11.48
CA TYR A 270 -13.69 13.69 12.53
C TYR A 270 -13.54 13.08 13.92
N GLU A 271 -14.34 12.07 14.23
CA GLU A 271 -14.26 11.34 15.52
C GLU A 271 -12.87 10.71 15.71
N LEU A 272 -12.28 10.15 14.66
CA LEU A 272 -10.93 9.60 14.69
C LEU A 272 -9.89 10.69 15.00
N ILE A 273 -10.00 11.85 14.36
CA ILE A 273 -9.12 13.02 14.56
C ILE A 273 -9.30 13.56 15.98
N TRP A 274 -10.55 13.72 16.43
CA TRP A 274 -10.88 14.21 17.74
C TRP A 274 -10.30 13.33 18.85
N ARG A 275 -10.51 12.01 18.75
CA ARG A 275 -9.99 11.03 19.73
C ARG A 275 -8.47 11.08 19.81
N GLN A 276 -7.78 11.14 18.70
CA GLN A 276 -6.32 11.23 18.67
C GLN A 276 -5.82 12.52 19.30
N PHE A 277 -6.48 13.64 19.03
CA PHE A 277 -6.12 14.95 19.60
C PHE A 277 -6.27 14.98 21.11
N VAL A 278 -7.38 14.48 21.65
CA VAL A 278 -7.57 14.40 23.11
C VAL A 278 -6.59 13.40 23.73
N ALA A 279 -6.51 12.20 23.16
CA ALA A 279 -5.64 11.12 23.65
C ALA A 279 -4.17 11.54 23.72
N CYS A 280 -3.67 12.32 22.74
CA CYS A 280 -2.27 12.72 22.70
C CYS A 280 -1.84 13.58 23.90
N GLN A 281 -2.75 14.25 24.59
CA GLN A 281 -2.47 15.06 25.77
C GLN A 281 -2.86 14.39 27.11
N MET A 282 -3.26 13.11 27.08
CA MET A 282 -3.62 12.34 28.26
C MET A 282 -2.44 11.55 28.84
N MET A 283 -2.61 11.07 30.07
CA MET A 283 -1.69 10.18 30.77
C MET A 283 -1.56 8.84 30.04
N PRO A 284 -0.38 8.18 30.08
CA PRO A 284 -0.19 6.81 29.59
C PRO A 284 -1.13 5.82 30.28
N ALA A 285 -1.56 4.80 29.55
CA ALA A 285 -2.18 3.62 30.15
C ALA A 285 -1.12 2.79 30.87
N ARG A 286 -1.45 2.31 32.07
CA ARG A 286 -0.55 1.51 32.95
C ARG A 286 -1.08 0.10 33.07
N TYR A 287 -0.17 -0.85 32.97
CA TYR A 287 -0.46 -2.27 33.02
C TYR A 287 0.49 -2.97 33.99
N GLN A 288 0.02 -4.04 34.61
CA GLN A 288 0.84 -5.04 35.27
C GLN A 288 1.06 -6.20 34.28
N SER A 289 2.29 -6.41 33.83
CA SER A 289 2.66 -7.54 33.00
C SER A 289 3.23 -8.65 33.87
N VAL A 290 2.79 -9.88 33.64
CA VAL A 290 3.24 -11.08 34.35
C VAL A 290 3.87 -12.03 33.34
N ASN A 291 5.11 -12.45 33.57
CA ASN A 291 5.74 -13.56 32.87
C ASN A 291 5.80 -14.75 33.82
N LEU A 292 5.05 -15.78 33.50
CA LEU A 292 5.05 -17.04 34.21
C LEU A 292 5.98 -18.02 33.50
N MET A 293 6.98 -18.54 34.21
CA MET A 293 7.89 -19.56 33.72
C MET A 293 7.58 -20.90 34.42
N VAL A 294 7.50 -21.96 33.66
CA VAL A 294 7.22 -23.32 34.12
C VAL A 294 8.31 -24.25 33.60
N ALA A 295 8.86 -25.06 34.47
CA ALA A 295 9.84 -26.09 34.11
C ALA A 295 9.13 -27.45 33.99
N ALA A 296 9.39 -28.17 32.90
CA ALA A 296 8.98 -29.55 32.70
C ALA A 296 10.20 -30.36 32.25
N GLY A 297 10.89 -31.00 33.23
CA GLY A 297 12.18 -31.63 32.99
C GLY A 297 13.23 -30.60 32.53
N ASP A 298 13.80 -30.83 31.34
CA ASP A 298 14.78 -29.92 30.71
C ASP A 298 14.13 -28.85 29.79
N ILE A 299 12.79 -28.81 29.73
CA ILE A 299 12.02 -27.90 28.90
C ILE A 299 11.46 -26.76 29.76
N GLU A 300 11.69 -25.53 29.33
CA GLU A 300 11.06 -24.33 29.90
C GLU A 300 9.86 -23.92 29.08
N LEU A 301 8.73 -23.70 29.74
CA LEU A 301 7.50 -23.20 29.15
C LEU A 301 7.19 -21.81 29.73
N LYS A 302 6.42 -21.01 28.98
CA LYS A 302 6.10 -19.64 29.32
C LYS A 302 4.63 -19.31 29.05
N ALA A 303 4.02 -18.57 29.97
CA ALA A 303 2.80 -17.81 29.73
C ALA A 303 3.06 -16.32 30.00
N LYS A 304 2.35 -15.46 29.26
CA LYS A 304 2.37 -14.01 29.48
C LYS A 304 0.97 -13.53 29.83
N GLY A 305 0.88 -12.82 30.92
CA GLY A 305 -0.31 -12.11 31.32
C GLY A 305 -0.12 -10.60 31.27
N ARG A 306 -1.21 -9.88 31.17
CA ARG A 306 -1.23 -8.42 31.22
C ARG A 306 -2.57 -7.95 31.75
N THR A 307 -2.56 -7.13 32.80
CA THR A 307 -3.75 -6.58 33.43
C THR A 307 -3.70 -5.06 33.37
N LEU A 308 -4.80 -4.43 32.99
CA LEU A 308 -4.94 -2.98 33.00
C LEU A 308 -5.05 -2.48 34.44
N VAL A 309 -4.15 -1.57 34.82
CA VAL A 309 -4.16 -0.92 36.14
C VAL A 309 -4.78 0.48 36.09
N PHE A 310 -4.48 1.19 35.00
CA PHE A 310 -5.02 2.52 34.75
C PHE A 310 -5.18 2.73 33.25
N ASP A 311 -6.37 3.08 32.80
CA ASP A 311 -6.70 3.15 31.37
C ASP A 311 -6.08 4.37 30.66
N GLY A 312 -5.82 5.48 31.34
CA GLY A 312 -5.21 6.67 30.77
C GLY A 312 -5.85 7.09 29.44
N TYR A 313 -5.05 7.33 28.41
CA TYR A 313 -5.54 7.75 27.10
C TYR A 313 -6.45 6.71 26.40
N THR A 314 -6.38 5.44 26.78
CA THR A 314 -7.23 4.39 26.21
C THR A 314 -8.70 4.57 26.57
N LYS A 315 -9.02 5.39 27.56
CA LYS A 315 -10.38 5.84 27.89
C LYS A 315 -11.06 6.50 26.70
N VAL A 316 -10.33 7.31 25.95
CA VAL A 316 -10.82 8.03 24.77
C VAL A 316 -10.57 7.23 23.49
N GLN A 317 -9.45 6.53 23.44
CA GLN A 317 -9.00 5.76 22.27
C GLN A 317 -8.77 4.29 22.66
N PRO A 318 -9.84 3.52 22.83
CA PRO A 318 -9.71 2.12 23.22
C PRO A 318 -8.94 1.33 22.15
N PRO A 319 -8.12 0.33 22.56
CA PRO A 319 -7.46 -0.56 21.61
C PRO A 319 -8.50 -1.38 20.83
N ALA A 320 -8.13 -1.81 19.62
CA ALA A 320 -9.02 -2.59 18.75
C ALA A 320 -9.38 -3.97 19.33
N LYS A 321 -8.48 -4.54 20.15
CA LYS A 321 -8.70 -5.77 20.94
C LYS A 321 -8.33 -5.48 22.37
N THR A 322 -9.07 -6.03 23.32
CA THR A 322 -8.68 -6.01 24.73
C THR A 322 -7.49 -6.94 24.91
N ASP A 323 -6.36 -6.37 25.32
CA ASP A 323 -5.11 -7.09 25.54
C ASP A 323 -4.98 -7.63 26.97
N ASP A 324 -6.06 -7.63 27.74
CA ASP A 324 -6.06 -8.14 29.10
C ASP A 324 -6.09 -9.68 29.07
N ILE A 325 -4.95 -10.28 29.36
CA ILE A 325 -4.77 -11.71 29.55
C ILE A 325 -4.54 -11.92 31.04
N LEU A 326 -5.59 -12.35 31.73
CA LEU A 326 -5.49 -12.73 33.13
C LEU A 326 -4.86 -14.14 33.19
N LEU A 327 -3.80 -14.27 33.99
CA LEU A 327 -3.27 -15.59 34.33
C LEU A 327 -3.87 -16.04 35.66
N PRO A 328 -4.16 -17.35 35.79
CA PRO A 328 -4.57 -17.91 37.09
C PRO A 328 -3.53 -17.63 38.16
N ALA A 329 -3.99 -17.44 39.40
CA ALA A 329 -3.11 -17.21 40.54
C ALA A 329 -2.38 -18.52 40.90
N VAL A 330 -1.06 -18.53 40.70
CA VAL A 330 -0.17 -19.65 41.02
C VAL A 330 1.03 -19.19 41.84
N LYS A 331 1.72 -20.14 42.49
CA LYS A 331 2.92 -19.85 43.31
C LYS A 331 4.14 -20.56 42.74
N VAL A 332 5.32 -20.00 42.95
CA VAL A 332 6.58 -20.66 42.63
C VAL A 332 6.67 -21.98 43.41
N GLY A 333 7.07 -23.04 42.72
CA GLY A 333 7.11 -24.42 43.22
C GLY A 333 5.79 -25.17 43.09
N GLU A 334 4.71 -24.54 42.65
CA GLU A 334 3.41 -25.19 42.41
C GLU A 334 3.46 -26.12 41.22
N LYS A 335 2.87 -27.32 41.37
CA LYS A 335 2.75 -28.31 40.31
C LYS A 335 1.47 -28.06 39.53
N LEU A 336 1.56 -27.96 38.19
CA LEU A 336 0.46 -27.74 37.29
C LEU A 336 0.13 -29.03 36.52
N PRO A 337 -0.98 -29.73 36.85
CA PRO A 337 -1.39 -30.93 36.16
C PRO A 337 -1.57 -30.68 34.66
N LEU A 338 -0.94 -31.52 33.83
CA LEU A 338 -1.07 -31.48 32.38
C LEU A 338 -2.47 -32.00 31.97
N ILE A 339 -3.14 -31.27 31.09
CA ILE A 339 -4.40 -31.66 30.44
C ILE A 339 -4.09 -32.23 29.07
N GLU A 340 -3.40 -31.47 28.22
CA GLU A 340 -3.08 -31.88 26.86
C GLU A 340 -1.84 -31.17 26.33
N ILE A 341 -1.22 -31.77 25.29
CA ILE A 341 -0.09 -31.19 24.56
C ILE A 341 -0.53 -30.93 23.12
N LEU A 342 -0.30 -29.71 22.64
CA LEU A 342 -0.77 -29.22 21.34
C LEU A 342 0.43 -28.87 20.46
N PRO A 343 0.99 -29.83 19.69
CA PRO A 343 1.97 -29.52 18.67
C PRO A 343 1.28 -28.90 17.46
N THR A 344 1.77 -27.76 17.00
CA THR A 344 1.22 -27.05 15.84
C THR A 344 2.31 -26.82 14.79
N GLN A 345 2.01 -27.17 13.54
CA GLN A 345 2.86 -26.92 12.40
C GLN A 345 2.66 -25.51 11.89
N HIS A 346 3.74 -24.84 11.57
CA HIS A 346 3.76 -23.49 11.01
C HIS A 346 4.77 -23.41 9.88
N PHE A 347 4.60 -22.43 9.03
CA PHE A 347 5.57 -22.05 8.01
C PHE A 347 5.90 -20.56 8.15
N THR A 348 7.14 -20.20 7.85
CA THR A 348 7.51 -18.80 7.80
C THR A 348 6.74 -18.08 6.70
N SER A 349 6.33 -16.86 6.94
CA SER A 349 5.57 -16.05 5.99
C SER A 349 6.49 -15.10 5.21
N PRO A 350 6.20 -14.84 3.92
CA PRO A 350 6.88 -13.79 3.17
C PRO A 350 6.56 -12.41 3.77
N PRO A 351 7.32 -11.35 3.41
CA PRO A 351 6.95 -10.01 3.80
C PRO A 351 5.57 -9.65 3.21
N ALA A 352 4.71 -9.02 4.01
CA ALA A 352 3.37 -8.66 3.58
C ALA A 352 3.41 -7.63 2.43
N ARG A 353 2.48 -7.76 1.46
CA ARG A 353 2.28 -6.74 0.43
C ARG A 353 1.88 -5.42 1.05
N TYR A 354 2.27 -4.34 0.40
CA TYR A 354 1.82 -3.02 0.81
C TYR A 354 0.30 -2.88 0.67
N SER A 355 -0.33 -2.29 1.69
CA SER A 355 -1.60 -1.58 1.50
C SER A 355 -1.32 -0.15 1.04
N GLU A 356 -2.34 0.60 0.61
CA GLU A 356 -2.16 2.04 0.32
C GLU A 356 -1.53 2.77 1.52
N ALA A 357 -2.01 2.48 2.73
CA ALA A 357 -1.54 3.09 3.97
C ALA A 357 -0.09 2.72 4.31
N SER A 358 0.29 1.44 4.18
CA SER A 358 1.66 1.03 4.46
C SER A 358 2.64 1.50 3.40
N LEU A 359 2.20 1.69 2.15
CA LEU A 359 3.02 2.33 1.11
C LEU A 359 3.24 3.82 1.43
N VAL A 360 2.24 4.55 1.92
CA VAL A 360 2.42 5.93 2.39
C VAL A 360 3.43 5.98 3.52
N LYS A 361 3.33 5.06 4.50
CA LYS A 361 4.28 4.97 5.62
C LYS A 361 5.71 4.75 5.13
N GLU A 362 5.88 3.86 4.16
CA GLU A 362 7.21 3.54 3.58
C GLU A 362 7.79 4.75 2.82
N LEU A 363 6.99 5.38 1.94
CA LEU A 363 7.39 6.60 1.23
C LEU A 363 7.81 7.71 2.21
N GLU A 364 7.03 7.91 3.27
CA GLU A 364 7.36 8.88 4.31
C GLU A 364 8.66 8.53 5.05
N SER A 365 8.86 7.25 5.40
CA SER A 365 10.07 6.80 6.10
C SER A 365 11.34 7.00 5.27
N LEU A 366 11.22 6.88 3.96
CA LEU A 366 12.28 7.11 2.98
C LEU A 366 12.45 8.59 2.60
N GLY A 367 11.62 9.51 3.09
CA GLY A 367 11.65 10.93 2.71
C GLY A 367 11.13 11.22 1.30
N ILE A 368 10.43 10.27 0.68
CA ILE A 368 9.96 10.32 -0.71
C ILE A 368 8.51 10.84 -0.75
N GLY A 369 8.29 11.90 -1.52
CA GLY A 369 7.00 12.58 -1.56
C GLY A 369 6.79 13.54 -0.38
N ARG A 370 5.65 14.21 -0.38
CA ARG A 370 5.25 15.19 0.66
C ARG A 370 3.75 15.05 0.93
N PRO A 371 3.21 15.59 2.01
CA PRO A 371 1.77 15.51 2.34
C PRO A 371 0.82 15.80 1.18
N SER A 372 1.22 16.69 0.27
CA SER A 372 0.43 17.06 -0.90
C SER A 372 0.45 16.03 -2.04
N THR A 373 1.41 15.08 -2.06
CA THR A 373 1.67 14.21 -3.20
C THR A 373 1.32 12.73 -2.96
N TYR A 374 1.26 12.23 -1.72
CA TYR A 374 1.02 10.80 -1.44
C TYR A 374 -0.20 10.25 -2.16
N THR A 375 -1.33 10.93 -2.07
CA THR A 375 -2.58 10.49 -2.71
C THR A 375 -2.46 10.42 -4.22
N SER A 376 -1.82 11.41 -4.84
CA SER A 376 -1.64 11.44 -6.30
C SER A 376 -0.66 10.37 -6.79
N ILE A 377 0.39 10.08 -6.03
CA ILE A 377 1.34 8.99 -6.33
C ILE A 377 0.60 7.66 -6.39
N ILE A 378 -0.13 7.31 -5.31
CA ILE A 378 -0.86 6.04 -5.21
C ILE A 378 -1.94 5.93 -6.29
N SER A 379 -2.70 6.99 -6.54
CA SER A 379 -3.70 6.99 -7.62
C SER A 379 -3.05 6.79 -8.99
N THR A 380 -1.94 7.48 -9.25
CA THR A 380 -1.26 7.42 -10.55
C THR A 380 -0.71 6.04 -10.88
N ILE A 381 -0.05 5.36 -9.93
CA ILE A 381 0.51 4.02 -10.18
C ILE A 381 -0.58 2.98 -10.45
N GLN A 382 -1.76 3.13 -9.85
CA GLN A 382 -2.95 2.30 -10.12
C GLN A 382 -3.59 2.66 -11.47
N GLU A 383 -3.82 3.95 -11.75
CA GLU A 383 -4.42 4.43 -13.01
C GLU A 383 -3.55 4.09 -14.24
N ARG A 384 -2.23 4.02 -14.07
CA ARG A 384 -1.29 3.61 -15.13
C ARG A 384 -1.22 2.09 -15.31
N GLY A 385 -1.86 1.31 -14.44
CA GLY A 385 -1.87 -0.14 -14.49
C GLY A 385 -0.49 -0.74 -14.17
N TYR A 386 0.34 -0.05 -13.39
CA TYR A 386 1.61 -0.61 -12.89
C TYR A 386 1.38 -1.44 -11.64
N VAL A 387 0.34 -1.07 -10.90
CA VAL A 387 -0.05 -1.69 -9.64
C VAL A 387 -1.56 -1.86 -9.64
N LYS A 388 -2.04 -2.97 -9.10
CA LYS A 388 -3.46 -3.27 -8.91
C LYS A 388 -3.77 -3.36 -7.42
N LEU A 389 -4.89 -2.79 -7.00
CA LEU A 389 -5.39 -2.94 -5.64
C LEU A 389 -6.43 -4.07 -5.60
N GLU A 390 -6.12 -5.14 -4.87
CA GLU A 390 -7.04 -6.25 -4.59
C GLU A 390 -7.01 -6.56 -3.09
N ASN A 391 -8.15 -6.81 -2.49
CA ASN A 391 -8.29 -7.12 -1.06
C ASN A 391 -7.45 -6.20 -0.15
N LYS A 392 -7.50 -4.88 -0.43
CA LYS A 392 -6.73 -3.83 0.26
C LYS A 392 -5.20 -3.97 0.17
N ARG A 393 -4.67 -4.83 -0.72
CA ARG A 393 -3.23 -5.04 -0.96
C ARG A 393 -2.87 -4.60 -2.38
N LEU A 394 -1.67 -4.05 -2.53
CA LEU A 394 -1.12 -3.60 -3.79
C LEU A 394 -0.28 -4.71 -4.42
N TYR A 395 -0.65 -5.13 -5.61
CA TYR A 395 0.04 -6.14 -6.40
C TYR A 395 0.76 -5.46 -7.56
N ALA A 396 2.01 -5.82 -7.78
CA ALA A 396 2.73 -5.35 -8.96
C ALA A 396 2.19 -6.05 -10.21
N GLU A 397 1.77 -5.27 -11.20
CA GLU A 397 1.41 -5.78 -12.52
C GLU A 397 2.67 -6.00 -13.36
N LYS A 398 2.60 -6.93 -14.32
CA LYS A 398 3.76 -7.29 -15.15
C LYS A 398 4.36 -6.09 -15.89
N MET A 399 3.52 -5.16 -16.32
CA MET A 399 3.98 -3.93 -16.95
C MET A 399 4.73 -3.01 -15.98
N GLY A 400 4.30 -2.96 -14.73
CA GLY A 400 5.02 -2.24 -13.66
C GLY A 400 6.41 -2.81 -13.43
N ASP A 401 6.54 -4.14 -13.44
CA ASP A 401 7.81 -4.86 -13.29
C ASP A 401 8.78 -4.52 -14.43
N ILE A 402 8.33 -4.62 -15.69
CA ILE A 402 9.14 -4.30 -16.88
C ILE A 402 9.57 -2.84 -16.90
N VAL A 403 8.64 -1.91 -16.65
CA VAL A 403 8.95 -0.46 -16.66
C VAL A 403 9.96 -0.12 -15.56
N THR A 404 9.77 -0.67 -14.36
CA THR A 404 10.69 -0.46 -13.24
C THR A 404 12.09 -0.90 -13.60
N GLU A 405 12.24 -2.09 -14.16
CA GLU A 405 13.55 -2.65 -14.49
C GLU A 405 14.26 -1.83 -15.58
N ARG A 406 13.54 -1.48 -16.66
CA ARG A 406 14.11 -0.64 -17.73
C ARG A 406 14.53 0.74 -17.23
N LEU A 407 13.77 1.30 -16.28
CA LEU A 407 14.14 2.57 -15.64
C LEU A 407 15.33 2.43 -14.71
N VAL A 408 15.42 1.35 -13.92
CA VAL A 408 16.58 1.08 -13.04
C VAL A 408 17.86 0.93 -13.85
N GLU A 409 17.81 0.20 -14.97
CA GLU A 409 18.97 0.02 -15.84
C GLU A 409 19.42 1.32 -16.53
N SER A 410 18.46 2.11 -17.03
CA SER A 410 18.76 3.29 -17.86
C SER A 410 18.93 4.57 -17.04
N PHE A 411 18.30 4.66 -15.87
CA PHE A 411 18.27 5.84 -15.01
C PHE A 411 18.44 5.45 -13.54
N PRO A 412 19.56 4.83 -13.14
CA PRO A 412 19.74 4.29 -11.79
C PRO A 412 19.51 5.35 -10.70
N ASP A 413 20.03 6.57 -10.87
CA ASP A 413 19.87 7.63 -9.88
C ASP A 413 18.40 8.07 -9.76
N LEU A 414 17.69 8.23 -10.89
CA LEU A 414 16.27 8.59 -10.89
C LEU A 414 15.40 7.56 -10.14
N MET A 415 15.86 6.32 -10.10
CA MET A 415 15.17 5.22 -9.44
C MET A 415 15.70 4.96 -8.03
N ASP A 416 16.80 5.62 -7.61
CA ASP A 416 17.37 5.50 -6.29
C ASP A 416 16.54 6.23 -5.24
N TYR A 417 16.33 5.59 -4.08
CA TYR A 417 15.52 6.13 -3.00
C TYR A 417 16.18 7.34 -2.33
N ALA A 418 17.47 7.24 -2.03
CA ALA A 418 18.21 8.29 -1.36
C ALA A 418 18.38 9.52 -2.26
N PHE A 419 18.60 9.31 -3.55
CA PHE A 419 18.65 10.39 -4.53
C PHE A 419 17.33 11.14 -4.63
N THR A 420 16.21 10.40 -4.68
CA THR A 420 14.87 11.00 -4.75
C THR A 420 14.55 11.79 -3.49
N ALA A 421 14.88 11.25 -2.30
CA ALA A 421 14.71 11.94 -1.03
C ALA A 421 15.59 13.20 -0.96
N GLY A 422 16.88 13.09 -1.30
CA GLY A 422 17.80 14.24 -1.31
C GLY A 422 17.39 15.35 -2.27
N LEU A 423 16.74 15.02 -3.40
CA LEU A 423 16.19 16.02 -4.30
C LEU A 423 14.96 16.72 -3.71
N GLU A 424 14.11 16.00 -2.93
CA GLU A 424 13.02 16.61 -2.17
C GLU A 424 13.57 17.58 -1.09
N ASP A 425 14.64 17.18 -0.39
CA ASP A 425 15.28 18.02 0.63
C ASP A 425 15.89 19.30 0.00
N LYS A 426 16.54 19.17 -1.17
CA LYS A 426 17.04 20.32 -1.92
C LYS A 426 15.92 21.29 -2.33
N LEU A 427 14.75 20.78 -2.69
CA LEU A 427 13.59 21.64 -2.98
C LEU A 427 13.04 22.32 -1.73
N ASP A 428 13.16 21.70 -0.56
CA ASP A 428 12.78 22.33 0.71
C ASP A 428 13.82 23.40 1.12
N GLU A 429 15.13 23.18 0.89
CA GLU A 429 16.19 24.21 1.05
C GLU A 429 15.95 25.44 0.14
N VAL A 430 15.51 25.21 -1.11
CA VAL A 430 15.08 26.32 -1.99
C VAL A 430 13.90 27.09 -1.40
N ALA A 431 12.95 26.41 -0.76
CA ALA A 431 11.75 27.04 -0.19
C ALA A 431 12.05 27.96 1.00
N VAL A 432 13.20 27.77 1.66
CA VAL A 432 13.69 28.63 2.76
C VAL A 432 14.82 29.57 2.32
N GLY A 433 15.20 29.59 1.04
CA GLY A 433 16.21 30.49 0.47
C GLY A 433 17.67 30.07 0.67
N GLU A 434 17.91 28.82 1.10
CA GLU A 434 19.27 28.28 1.34
C GLU A 434 19.92 27.74 0.06
N GLU A 435 19.16 27.47 -1.01
CA GLU A 435 19.67 26.92 -2.27
C GLU A 435 19.05 27.69 -3.47
N ASP A 436 19.83 27.87 -4.55
CA ASP A 436 19.32 28.46 -5.79
C ASP A 436 18.58 27.42 -6.65
N TRP A 437 17.31 27.70 -6.96
CA TRP A 437 16.45 26.78 -7.70
C TRP A 437 16.93 26.47 -9.12
N LYS A 438 17.58 27.44 -9.81
CA LYS A 438 18.12 27.23 -11.16
C LYS A 438 19.34 26.34 -11.11
N ALA A 439 20.20 26.50 -10.11
CA ALA A 439 21.36 25.66 -9.91
C ALA A 439 20.95 24.19 -9.61
N VAL A 440 19.89 23.99 -8.83
CA VAL A 440 19.32 22.65 -8.58
C VAL A 440 18.84 22.01 -9.88
N LEU A 441 18.09 22.77 -10.70
CA LEU A 441 17.58 22.28 -11.99
C LEU A 441 18.69 21.97 -12.98
N ASP A 442 19.71 22.83 -13.07
CA ASP A 442 20.81 22.68 -14.01
C ASP A 442 21.66 21.45 -13.71
N ARG A 443 22.03 21.25 -12.44
CA ARG A 443 22.74 20.03 -12.00
C ARG A 443 21.97 18.77 -12.34
N PHE A 444 20.68 18.74 -12.01
CA PHE A 444 19.82 17.58 -12.33
C PHE A 444 19.74 17.35 -13.84
N TYR A 445 19.48 18.41 -14.63
CA TYR A 445 19.24 18.28 -16.05
C TYR A 445 20.47 17.82 -16.82
N HIS A 446 21.66 18.27 -16.43
CA HIS A 446 22.92 17.88 -17.09
C HIS A 446 23.11 16.36 -17.05
N ASP A 447 23.07 15.76 -15.86
CA ASP A 447 23.25 14.31 -15.68
C ASP A 447 22.11 13.51 -16.30
N PHE A 448 20.87 13.96 -16.11
CA PHE A 448 19.69 13.34 -16.66
C PHE A 448 19.71 13.32 -18.20
N LYS A 449 20.12 14.41 -18.85
CA LYS A 449 20.17 14.53 -20.30
C LYS A 449 21.16 13.55 -20.92
N HIS A 450 22.32 13.38 -20.31
CA HIS A 450 23.33 12.43 -20.77
C HIS A 450 22.79 10.99 -20.75
N LYS A 451 22.15 10.58 -19.65
CA LYS A 451 21.52 9.25 -19.51
C LYS A 451 20.36 9.05 -20.49
N LEU A 452 19.56 10.08 -20.70
CA LEU A 452 18.45 10.05 -21.64
C LEU A 452 18.93 9.85 -23.07
N ASP A 453 19.98 10.53 -23.48
CA ASP A 453 20.51 10.41 -24.83
C ASP A 453 21.14 9.03 -25.06
N TYR A 454 21.83 8.47 -24.08
CA TYR A 454 22.29 7.09 -24.13
C TYR A 454 21.12 6.10 -24.22
N ALA A 455 20.09 6.24 -23.40
CA ALA A 455 18.93 5.35 -23.38
C ALA A 455 18.14 5.33 -24.71
N LYS A 456 18.25 6.37 -25.53
CA LYS A 456 17.65 6.43 -26.88
C LYS A 456 18.39 5.57 -27.91
N THR A 457 19.67 5.29 -27.70
CA THR A 457 20.49 4.51 -28.65
C THR A 457 20.03 3.06 -28.74
N THR A 458 20.58 2.31 -29.70
CA THR A 458 20.34 0.85 -29.83
C THR A 458 20.88 0.07 -28.62
N ASP A 459 22.00 0.52 -28.06
CA ASP A 459 22.69 -0.11 -26.93
C ASP A 459 22.16 0.39 -25.56
N GLY A 460 21.23 1.35 -25.58
CA GLY A 460 20.61 1.93 -24.41
C GLY A 460 19.48 1.07 -23.85
N MET A 461 18.32 1.71 -23.56
CA MET A 461 17.17 1.01 -22.96
C MET A 461 16.74 -0.20 -23.80
N ARG A 462 16.74 -1.37 -23.19
CA ARG A 462 16.32 -2.61 -23.84
C ARG A 462 14.85 -2.55 -24.27
N PRO A 463 14.48 -2.94 -25.49
CA PRO A 463 13.09 -3.01 -25.89
C PRO A 463 12.34 -4.14 -25.16
N ASN A 464 11.03 -4.03 -25.10
CA ASN A 464 10.17 -5.13 -24.69
C ASN A 464 10.07 -6.14 -25.83
N SER A 465 10.80 -7.24 -25.72
CA SER A 465 10.85 -8.32 -26.72
C SER A 465 10.05 -9.53 -26.26
N ALA A 466 9.72 -10.39 -27.24
CA ALA A 466 9.19 -11.71 -26.95
C ALA A 466 10.24 -12.55 -26.21
N THR A 467 9.78 -13.36 -25.29
CA THR A 467 10.58 -14.41 -24.66
C THR A 467 10.34 -15.76 -25.35
N ASN A 468 10.58 -16.85 -24.69
CA ASN A 468 10.54 -18.21 -25.20
C ASN A 468 9.31 -18.57 -26.05
N GLU A 469 9.52 -19.57 -26.89
CA GLU A 469 8.50 -20.30 -27.61
C GLU A 469 8.11 -21.53 -26.78
N PRO A 470 7.03 -21.48 -25.97
CA PRO A 470 6.45 -22.68 -25.43
C PRO A 470 5.93 -23.52 -26.59
N ASP A 471 5.94 -24.83 -26.48
CA ASP A 471 5.44 -25.75 -27.54
C ASP A 471 3.92 -25.57 -27.77
N ILE A 472 3.53 -24.39 -28.24
CA ILE A 472 2.15 -23.97 -28.54
C ILE A 472 2.14 -23.32 -29.94
N HIS A 473 1.21 -23.74 -30.79
CA HIS A 473 1.10 -23.30 -32.16
C HIS A 473 -0.07 -22.36 -32.41
N CYS A 474 0.08 -21.50 -33.37
CA CYS A 474 -0.92 -20.51 -33.77
C CYS A 474 -2.08 -21.19 -34.54
N ASP A 475 -3.31 -20.93 -34.12
CA ASP A 475 -4.51 -21.53 -34.75
C ASP A 475 -4.74 -21.03 -36.19
N LEU A 476 -4.13 -19.86 -36.57
CA LEU A 476 -4.31 -19.26 -37.91
C LEU A 476 -3.28 -19.75 -38.93
N CYS A 477 -2.05 -20.00 -38.51
CA CYS A 477 -0.96 -20.31 -39.47
C CYS A 477 -0.03 -21.42 -39.01
N HIS A 478 -0.32 -22.09 -37.90
CA HIS A 478 0.42 -23.20 -37.33
C HIS A 478 1.90 -22.95 -37.00
N ARG A 479 2.37 -21.68 -37.06
CA ARG A 479 3.70 -21.31 -36.58
C ARG A 479 3.76 -21.30 -35.06
N PRO A 480 4.96 -21.48 -34.46
CA PRO A 480 5.13 -21.35 -33.02
C PRO A 480 4.63 -20.01 -32.47
N MET A 481 4.15 -20.03 -31.26
CA MET A 481 3.78 -18.81 -30.51
C MET A 481 4.84 -18.46 -29.47
N GLN A 482 5.03 -17.18 -29.23
CA GLN A 482 5.99 -16.65 -28.27
C GLN A 482 5.27 -15.99 -27.11
N ILE A 483 5.85 -16.11 -25.90
CA ILE A 483 5.39 -15.37 -24.72
C ILE A 483 5.72 -13.89 -24.92
N ARG A 484 4.72 -13.03 -24.86
CA ARG A 484 4.83 -11.56 -24.99
C ARG A 484 4.12 -10.90 -23.82
N THR A 485 4.58 -9.71 -23.45
CA THR A 485 3.94 -8.88 -22.45
C THR A 485 3.44 -7.59 -23.10
N GLY A 486 2.15 -7.31 -22.94
CA GLY A 486 1.50 -6.08 -23.39
C GLY A 486 0.97 -5.27 -22.22
N SER A 487 0.30 -4.16 -22.53
CA SER A 487 -0.32 -3.28 -21.53
C SER A 487 -1.43 -3.98 -20.69
N THR A 488 -1.93 -5.11 -21.16
CA THR A 488 -2.99 -5.92 -20.51
C THR A 488 -2.45 -7.19 -19.84
N GLY A 489 -1.14 -7.36 -19.76
CA GLY A 489 -0.51 -8.54 -19.18
C GLY A 489 0.20 -9.43 -20.20
N VAL A 490 0.42 -10.69 -19.80
CA VAL A 490 1.12 -11.69 -20.62
C VAL A 490 0.16 -12.34 -21.61
N PHE A 491 0.61 -12.57 -22.84
CA PHE A 491 -0.15 -13.25 -23.90
C PHE A 491 0.77 -14.03 -24.83
N LEU A 492 0.22 -14.93 -25.62
CA LEU A 492 0.96 -15.63 -26.66
C LEU A 492 0.77 -14.90 -28.01
N GLY A 493 1.85 -14.53 -28.65
CA GLY A 493 1.87 -13.90 -29.98
C GLY A 493 2.52 -14.80 -31.01
N CYS A 494 1.92 -14.91 -32.19
CA CYS A 494 2.50 -15.69 -33.29
C CYS A 494 3.86 -15.14 -33.74
N THR A 495 4.85 -16.01 -33.97
CA THR A 495 6.17 -15.65 -34.51
C THR A 495 6.06 -15.04 -35.90
N GLY A 496 5.02 -15.41 -36.68
CA GLY A 496 4.71 -14.82 -37.98
C GLY A 496 4.34 -13.33 -37.95
N TYR A 497 4.18 -12.71 -36.79
CA TYR A 497 3.95 -11.27 -36.67
C TYR A 497 5.14 -10.42 -37.19
N ASN A 498 6.36 -10.94 -37.11
CA ASN A 498 7.59 -10.26 -37.54
C ASN A 498 7.87 -10.37 -39.04
N LEU A 499 7.05 -11.11 -39.79
CA LEU A 499 7.19 -11.25 -41.23
C LEU A 499 6.74 -9.98 -41.98
N PRO A 500 7.14 -9.84 -43.28
CA PRO A 500 6.68 -8.74 -44.11
C PRO A 500 5.16 -8.59 -44.14
N PRO A 501 4.60 -7.40 -44.36
CA PRO A 501 3.16 -7.13 -44.21
C PRO A 501 2.22 -8.09 -44.94
N LYS A 502 2.64 -8.64 -46.09
CA LYS A 502 1.83 -9.60 -46.90
C LYS A 502 1.79 -11.01 -46.28
N GLU A 503 2.79 -11.39 -45.51
CA GLU A 503 2.94 -12.73 -44.89
C GLU A 503 2.69 -12.71 -43.38
N ARG A 504 2.44 -11.53 -42.85
CA ARG A 504 2.30 -11.30 -41.39
C ARG A 504 1.07 -11.99 -40.83
N CYS A 505 1.29 -12.85 -39.85
CA CYS A 505 0.21 -13.42 -39.04
C CYS A 505 0.01 -12.59 -37.78
N LYS A 506 -1.24 -12.17 -37.54
CA LYS A 506 -1.63 -11.42 -36.30
C LYS A 506 -2.24 -12.33 -35.24
N GLY A 507 -2.01 -13.63 -35.31
CA GLY A 507 -2.56 -14.60 -34.32
C GLY A 507 -2.07 -14.31 -32.92
N THR A 508 -2.98 -14.26 -31.97
CA THR A 508 -2.71 -14.09 -30.53
C THR A 508 -3.61 -15.02 -29.73
N LYS A 509 -3.10 -15.56 -28.61
CA LYS A 509 -3.91 -16.25 -27.59
C LYS A 509 -3.78 -15.48 -26.28
N ASN A 510 -4.90 -15.07 -25.71
CA ASN A 510 -4.93 -14.51 -24.36
C ASN A 510 -4.67 -15.61 -23.35
N LEU A 511 -3.87 -15.31 -22.35
CA LEU A 511 -3.60 -16.19 -21.22
C LEU A 511 -4.50 -15.75 -20.08
N MET A 512 -5.31 -16.68 -19.55
CA MET A 512 -6.13 -16.42 -18.39
C MET A 512 -5.33 -16.75 -17.13
N PRO A 513 -5.03 -15.78 -16.27
CA PRO A 513 -4.35 -16.09 -15.02
C PRO A 513 -5.23 -17.06 -14.22
N VAL A 514 -4.61 -18.11 -13.70
CA VAL A 514 -5.25 -18.92 -12.66
C VAL A 514 -5.44 -17.96 -11.50
N SER A 515 -6.69 -17.59 -11.21
CA SER A 515 -7.00 -16.68 -10.12
C SER A 515 -6.34 -17.22 -8.85
N ALA A 516 -5.43 -16.46 -8.28
CA ALA A 516 -5.06 -16.64 -6.91
C ALA A 516 -6.37 -16.59 -6.12
N PHE A 517 -6.64 -17.61 -5.29
CA PHE A 517 -7.85 -17.72 -4.49
C PHE A 517 -8.18 -16.35 -3.85
N GLU A 518 -9.47 -16.04 -3.72
CA GLU A 518 -9.93 -14.89 -2.94
C GLU A 518 -9.49 -15.11 -1.49
N PHE A 519 -8.31 -14.57 -1.15
CA PHE A 519 -7.82 -14.63 0.22
C PHE A 519 -8.52 -13.54 1.03
N ASP A 520 -8.98 -13.91 2.21
CA ASP A 520 -9.35 -12.91 3.20
C ASP A 520 -8.08 -12.07 3.53
N ALA A 521 -8.20 -10.75 3.50
CA ALA A 521 -7.05 -9.84 3.63
C ALA A 521 -6.28 -10.01 4.97
N ASP A 522 -6.89 -10.69 5.92
CA ASP A 522 -6.35 -10.91 7.26
C ASP A 522 -5.81 -12.36 7.47
N ASP A 523 -5.81 -13.20 6.43
CA ASP A 523 -5.31 -14.58 6.51
C ASP A 523 -3.91 -14.71 5.89
N ASP A 524 -2.88 -14.47 6.72
CA ASP A 524 -1.47 -14.66 6.33
C ASP A 524 -1.14 -16.13 5.98
N SER A 525 -1.91 -17.10 6.50
CA SER A 525 -1.70 -18.53 6.22
C SER A 525 -2.13 -18.91 4.81
N ALA A 526 -3.18 -18.30 4.30
CA ALA A 526 -3.67 -18.54 2.95
C ALA A 526 -2.65 -18.08 1.88
N GLU A 527 -1.96 -16.96 2.10
CA GLU A 527 -0.91 -16.48 1.20
C GLU A 527 0.30 -17.43 1.18
N VAL A 528 0.70 -17.94 2.35
CA VAL A 528 1.79 -18.92 2.45
C VAL A 528 1.43 -20.21 1.72
N ASN A 529 0.22 -20.74 1.93
CA ASN A 529 -0.26 -21.95 1.28
C ASN A 529 -0.29 -21.77 -0.25
N ALA A 530 -0.83 -20.65 -0.74
CA ALA A 530 -0.82 -20.33 -2.17
C ALA A 530 0.59 -20.23 -2.75
N LEU A 531 1.55 -19.71 -2.00
CA LEU A 531 2.94 -19.63 -2.45
C LEU A 531 3.60 -21.02 -2.47
N MET A 532 3.24 -21.90 -1.54
CA MET A 532 3.70 -23.30 -1.50
C MET A 532 3.16 -24.13 -2.66
N GLU A 533 1.92 -23.88 -3.08
CA GLU A 533 1.29 -24.57 -4.21
C GLU A 533 1.85 -24.14 -5.58
N LYS A 534 2.47 -22.95 -5.66
CA LYS A 534 3.07 -22.47 -6.91
C LYS A 534 4.27 -23.31 -7.32
N LYS A 535 4.33 -23.68 -8.59
CA LYS A 535 5.54 -24.28 -9.17
C LYS A 535 6.72 -23.32 -9.07
N ARG A 536 7.91 -23.88 -8.88
CA ARG A 536 9.17 -23.12 -8.88
C ARG A 536 9.81 -23.17 -10.26
N CYS A 537 10.36 -22.03 -10.67
CA CYS A 537 11.06 -21.92 -11.95
C CYS A 537 12.30 -22.82 -11.96
N PRO A 538 12.45 -23.69 -12.97
CA PRO A 538 13.60 -24.60 -13.04
C PRO A 538 14.93 -23.87 -13.28
N LYS A 539 14.90 -22.58 -13.71
CA LYS A 539 16.11 -21.78 -13.98
C LYS A 539 16.53 -20.91 -12.80
N CYS A 540 15.60 -20.25 -12.09
CA CYS A 540 15.93 -19.26 -11.05
C CYS A 540 15.23 -19.52 -9.71
N ASN A 541 14.49 -20.63 -9.58
CA ASN A 541 13.76 -21.04 -8.37
C ASN A 541 12.71 -20.05 -7.85
N THR A 542 12.37 -19.01 -8.61
CA THR A 542 11.29 -18.08 -8.27
C THR A 542 9.92 -18.73 -8.51
N ALA A 543 8.91 -18.37 -7.73
CA ALA A 543 7.54 -18.84 -7.91
C ALA A 543 7.03 -18.45 -9.31
N MET A 544 6.33 -19.39 -9.96
CA MET A 544 5.80 -19.21 -11.31
C MET A 544 4.34 -18.78 -11.27
N ASP A 545 3.94 -17.93 -12.21
CA ASP A 545 2.54 -17.58 -12.41
C ASP A 545 1.89 -18.55 -13.40
N GLY A 546 0.75 -19.11 -13.02
CA GLY A 546 -0.01 -20.09 -13.83
C GLY A 546 -1.03 -19.40 -14.73
N TYR A 547 -1.12 -19.85 -15.98
CA TYR A 547 -2.09 -19.36 -16.95
C TYR A 547 -2.79 -20.52 -17.64
N ILE A 548 -4.10 -20.47 -17.76
CA ILE A 548 -4.87 -21.39 -18.58
C ILE A 548 -4.77 -20.93 -20.03
N VAL A 549 -4.29 -21.80 -20.91
CA VAL A 549 -4.21 -21.59 -22.34
C VAL A 549 -5.51 -22.06 -23.01
N ASP A 550 -5.96 -23.24 -22.63
CA ASP A 550 -7.24 -23.85 -23.01
C ASP A 550 -7.64 -24.92 -21.98
N GLY A 551 -8.75 -25.63 -22.19
CA GLY A 551 -9.23 -26.66 -21.27
C GLY A 551 -8.31 -27.87 -21.08
N GLY A 552 -7.28 -28.04 -21.90
CA GLY A 552 -6.32 -29.14 -21.83
C GLY A 552 -4.90 -28.72 -21.47
N LEU A 553 -4.62 -27.41 -21.40
CA LEU A 553 -3.26 -26.89 -21.30
C LEU A 553 -3.13 -25.69 -20.37
N LYS A 554 -2.19 -25.78 -19.43
CA LYS A 554 -1.79 -24.73 -18.52
C LYS A 554 -0.32 -24.39 -18.72
N LEU A 555 -0.02 -23.10 -18.82
CA LEU A 555 1.33 -22.56 -18.96
C LEU A 555 1.75 -21.89 -17.65
N HIS A 556 2.85 -22.33 -17.08
CA HIS A 556 3.50 -21.67 -15.97
C HIS A 556 4.65 -20.82 -16.48
N ILE A 557 4.65 -19.55 -16.18
CA ILE A 557 5.67 -18.57 -16.59
C ILE A 557 6.41 -18.09 -15.35
N CYS A 558 7.73 -18.00 -15.42
CA CYS A 558 8.54 -17.49 -14.33
C CYS A 558 8.05 -16.11 -13.87
N GLY A 559 7.93 -15.89 -12.55
CA GLY A 559 7.58 -14.60 -11.98
C GLY A 559 8.51 -13.47 -12.39
N ASN A 560 9.78 -13.78 -12.71
CA ASN A 560 10.79 -12.84 -13.20
C ASN A 560 10.81 -12.69 -14.74
N ASN A 561 9.82 -13.22 -15.49
CA ASN A 561 9.73 -12.96 -16.92
C ASN A 561 9.48 -11.44 -17.17
N PRO A 562 10.14 -10.77 -18.13
CA PRO A 562 10.93 -11.34 -19.23
C PRO A 562 12.42 -11.61 -18.93
N ASP A 563 12.96 -11.25 -17.77
CA ASP A 563 14.39 -11.41 -17.48
C ASP A 563 14.79 -12.86 -17.26
N CYS A 564 13.89 -13.67 -16.73
CA CYS A 564 14.00 -15.12 -16.73
C CYS A 564 12.97 -15.71 -17.69
N ASP A 565 13.46 -16.42 -18.68
CA ASP A 565 12.65 -17.09 -19.72
C ASP A 565 12.12 -18.47 -19.29
N GLY A 566 12.22 -18.82 -17.99
CA GLY A 566 11.73 -20.10 -17.45
C GLY A 566 10.23 -20.27 -17.64
N HIS A 567 9.80 -21.39 -18.19
CA HIS A 567 8.40 -21.77 -18.34
C HIS A 567 8.21 -23.28 -18.19
N VAL A 568 7.00 -23.70 -17.87
CA VAL A 568 6.61 -25.11 -17.76
C VAL A 568 5.21 -25.28 -18.36
N LEU A 569 5.05 -26.25 -19.26
CA LEU A 569 3.74 -26.67 -19.75
C LEU A 569 3.19 -27.82 -18.90
N GLU A 570 1.92 -27.73 -18.59
CA GLU A 570 1.18 -28.75 -17.84
C GLU A 570 -0.03 -29.17 -18.66
N LYS A 571 -0.11 -30.47 -18.98
CA LYS A 571 -1.26 -31.06 -19.64
C LYS A 571 -2.22 -31.65 -18.60
N GLY A 572 -3.50 -31.37 -18.75
CA GLY A 572 -4.53 -31.83 -17.79
C GLY A 572 -5.92 -31.41 -18.25
N VAL A 573 -6.88 -31.53 -17.37
CA VAL A 573 -8.22 -30.95 -17.54
C VAL A 573 -8.32 -29.76 -16.62
N PHE A 574 -8.45 -28.57 -17.19
CA PHE A 574 -8.49 -27.32 -16.44
C PHE A 574 -9.83 -26.63 -16.64
N GLU A 575 -10.47 -26.27 -15.54
CA GLU A 575 -11.67 -25.44 -15.59
C GLU A 575 -11.29 -24.04 -16.04
N ILE A 576 -11.85 -23.62 -17.16
CA ILE A 576 -11.78 -22.23 -17.60
C ILE A 576 -12.72 -21.44 -16.70
N GLY A 577 -12.16 -20.75 -15.70
CA GLY A 577 -12.90 -20.14 -14.60
C GLY A 577 -14.15 -19.40 -15.02
N GLY A 578 -15.31 -19.85 -14.53
CA GLY A 578 -16.62 -19.21 -14.64
C GLY A 578 -17.29 -19.18 -16.01
N ALA A 579 -16.67 -19.75 -17.04
CA ALA A 579 -17.29 -19.92 -18.34
C ALA A 579 -17.63 -21.41 -18.53
N THR A 580 -18.90 -21.76 -18.44
CA THR A 580 -19.47 -22.86 -19.23
C THR A 580 -18.94 -22.72 -20.66
N SER A 581 -18.79 -23.83 -21.39
CA SER A 581 -18.24 -23.97 -22.75
C SER A 581 -18.72 -22.96 -23.82
N ASP A 582 -19.55 -22.04 -23.47
CA ASP A 582 -20.02 -20.91 -24.26
C ASP A 582 -19.44 -19.60 -23.70
N THR A 583 -18.27 -19.15 -24.20
CA THR A 583 -17.93 -17.72 -24.10
C THR A 583 -19.13 -16.94 -24.66
N PRO A 584 -19.75 -16.03 -23.89
CA PRO A 584 -20.91 -15.31 -24.38
C PRO A 584 -20.49 -14.55 -25.65
N THR A 585 -20.96 -15.04 -26.78
CA THR A 585 -20.81 -14.33 -28.06
C THR A 585 -22.10 -13.55 -28.29
N ILE A 586 -21.95 -12.33 -28.78
CA ILE A 586 -23.08 -11.49 -29.19
C ILE A 586 -22.87 -11.08 -30.65
N ASP A 587 -23.97 -10.82 -31.35
CA ASP A 587 -23.90 -10.33 -32.73
C ASP A 587 -23.33 -8.91 -32.76
N CYS A 588 -22.53 -8.64 -33.77
CA CYS A 588 -21.94 -7.31 -33.98
C CYS A 588 -23.00 -6.36 -34.57
N ASP A 589 -23.18 -5.22 -33.94
CA ASP A 589 -24.10 -4.17 -34.39
C ASP A 589 -23.59 -3.37 -35.61
N LYS A 590 -22.36 -3.61 -36.08
CA LYS A 590 -21.78 -2.94 -37.24
C LYS A 590 -21.47 -3.83 -38.45
N CYS A 591 -21.48 -5.14 -38.25
CA CYS A 591 -21.26 -6.11 -39.35
C CYS A 591 -21.93 -7.45 -38.96
N ASP A 592 -21.93 -8.40 -39.91
CA ASP A 592 -22.48 -9.75 -39.75
C ASP A 592 -21.56 -10.70 -38.93
N GLY A 593 -20.59 -10.16 -38.22
CA GLY A 593 -19.66 -10.92 -37.38
C GLY A 593 -20.15 -11.08 -35.96
N GLN A 594 -19.59 -12.04 -35.25
CA GLN A 594 -19.80 -12.21 -33.83
C GLN A 594 -18.74 -11.49 -33.01
N MET A 595 -19.14 -10.97 -31.84
CA MET A 595 -18.26 -10.33 -30.87
C MET A 595 -17.98 -11.30 -29.72
N GLU A 596 -16.72 -11.41 -29.34
CA GLU A 596 -16.25 -12.22 -28.23
C GLU A 596 -15.94 -11.36 -27.01
N LEU A 597 -16.14 -11.92 -25.83
CA LEU A 597 -15.73 -11.32 -24.59
C LEU A 597 -14.19 -11.31 -24.50
N LYS A 598 -13.62 -10.13 -24.32
CA LYS A 598 -12.17 -9.90 -24.11
C LYS A 598 -11.96 -9.05 -22.86
N THR A 599 -10.80 -9.23 -22.22
CA THR A 599 -10.40 -8.39 -21.11
C THR A 599 -9.38 -7.34 -21.58
N GLY A 600 -9.62 -6.09 -21.24
CA GLY A 600 -8.75 -4.96 -21.57
C GLY A 600 -8.39 -4.13 -20.32
N ARG A 601 -7.53 -3.14 -20.51
CA ARG A 601 -7.07 -2.22 -19.44
C ARG A 601 -8.19 -1.59 -18.59
N PHE A 602 -9.38 -1.42 -19.18
CA PHE A 602 -10.54 -0.80 -18.53
C PHE A 602 -11.64 -1.81 -18.17
N GLY A 603 -11.31 -3.10 -18.07
CA GLY A 603 -12.23 -4.19 -17.77
C GLY A 603 -12.64 -5.00 -19.00
N ALA A 604 -13.61 -5.90 -18.80
CA ALA A 604 -14.13 -6.76 -19.85
C ALA A 604 -14.90 -5.97 -20.93
N TYR A 605 -14.76 -6.38 -22.19
CA TYR A 605 -15.47 -5.81 -23.31
C TYR A 605 -15.68 -6.85 -24.42
N PHE A 606 -16.72 -6.68 -25.22
CA PHE A 606 -16.95 -7.48 -26.42
C PHE A 606 -16.20 -6.86 -27.61
N ALA A 607 -15.46 -7.66 -28.36
CA ALA A 607 -14.75 -7.26 -29.59
C ALA A 607 -15.20 -8.12 -30.77
N CYS A 608 -15.49 -7.48 -31.90
CA CYS A 608 -15.89 -8.18 -33.11
C CYS A 608 -14.70 -8.91 -33.76
N ARG A 609 -14.96 -10.13 -34.28
CA ARG A 609 -13.95 -10.90 -35.02
C ARG A 609 -13.69 -10.39 -36.44
N LYS A 610 -14.67 -9.69 -37.03
CA LYS A 610 -14.62 -9.24 -38.44
C LYS A 610 -14.30 -7.75 -38.59
N CYS A 611 -14.66 -6.90 -37.62
CA CYS A 611 -14.42 -5.45 -37.68
C CYS A 611 -13.86 -4.92 -36.35
N ASP A 612 -13.47 -3.64 -36.34
CA ASP A 612 -12.87 -3.00 -35.16
C ASP A 612 -13.91 -2.58 -34.08
N ASN A 613 -15.14 -3.10 -34.16
CA ASN A 613 -16.20 -2.72 -33.22
C ASN A 613 -15.98 -3.34 -31.86
N THR A 614 -16.14 -2.52 -30.80
CA THR A 614 -16.04 -2.96 -29.42
C THR A 614 -17.20 -2.41 -28.58
N ARG A 615 -17.70 -3.21 -27.63
CA ARG A 615 -18.75 -2.82 -26.68
C ARG A 615 -18.33 -3.15 -25.24
N LYS A 616 -18.51 -2.20 -24.32
CA LYS A 616 -18.19 -2.44 -22.90
C LYS A 616 -19.13 -3.46 -22.30
N VAL A 617 -18.64 -4.20 -21.30
CA VAL A 617 -19.48 -5.04 -20.42
C VAL A 617 -20.00 -4.16 -19.28
N LEU A 618 -21.30 -4.22 -19.04
CA LEU A 618 -21.97 -3.56 -17.91
C LEU A 618 -21.79 -4.38 -16.62
N LYS A 619 -22.07 -3.79 -15.46
CA LYS A 619 -21.99 -4.47 -14.16
C LYS A 619 -22.87 -5.73 -14.05
N ASN A 620 -23.90 -5.84 -14.86
CA ASN A 620 -24.78 -7.03 -14.94
C ASN A 620 -24.28 -8.10 -15.94
N GLY A 621 -23.06 -7.98 -16.46
CA GLY A 621 -22.46 -8.91 -17.43
C GLY A 621 -22.93 -8.74 -18.88
N GLN A 622 -23.88 -7.87 -19.16
CA GLN A 622 -24.40 -7.63 -20.51
C GLN A 622 -23.54 -6.62 -21.29
N ALA A 623 -23.61 -6.68 -22.61
CA ALA A 623 -22.96 -5.68 -23.47
C ALA A 623 -23.65 -4.33 -23.36
N ALA A 624 -22.88 -3.26 -23.25
CA ALA A 624 -23.40 -1.90 -23.33
C ALA A 624 -24.14 -1.68 -24.66
N PRO A 625 -25.15 -0.81 -24.72
CA PRO A 625 -25.83 -0.51 -25.97
C PRO A 625 -24.84 0.00 -27.03
N PRO A 626 -25.16 -0.18 -28.34
CA PRO A 626 -24.33 0.33 -29.42
C PRO A 626 -24.02 1.83 -29.27
N ARG A 627 -22.82 2.25 -29.62
CA ARG A 627 -22.50 3.68 -29.68
C ARG A 627 -23.27 4.30 -30.85
N MET A 628 -24.19 5.20 -30.56
CA MET A 628 -24.83 6.01 -31.60
C MET A 628 -23.78 6.88 -32.29
N THR A 629 -23.74 6.85 -33.62
CA THR A 629 -22.98 7.84 -34.39
C THR A 629 -23.71 9.18 -34.35
N PRO A 630 -23.06 10.32 -34.56
CA PRO A 630 -23.72 11.64 -34.59
C PRO A 630 -24.87 11.75 -35.59
N ILE A 631 -24.96 10.86 -36.58
CA ILE A 631 -26.01 10.77 -37.58
C ILE A 631 -27.28 10.11 -36.99
N ASP A 632 -27.14 9.25 -35.99
CA ASP A 632 -28.20 8.48 -35.36
C ASP A 632 -28.82 9.21 -34.15
N MET A 633 -28.31 10.38 -33.76
CA MET A 633 -28.91 11.18 -32.67
C MET A 633 -30.20 11.86 -33.16
N PRO A 634 -31.36 11.60 -32.55
CA PRO A 634 -32.56 12.40 -32.84
C PRO A 634 -32.26 13.86 -32.49
N LYS A 635 -32.47 14.77 -33.45
CA LYS A 635 -32.38 16.22 -33.22
C LYS A 635 -33.35 16.56 -32.09
N LEU A 636 -32.85 16.77 -30.89
CA LEU A 636 -33.61 17.36 -29.79
C LEU A 636 -34.03 18.75 -30.25
N ARG A 637 -35.31 18.89 -30.63
CA ARG A 637 -35.95 20.19 -30.87
C ARG A 637 -35.89 20.92 -29.52
N SER A 638 -35.16 22.01 -29.48
CA SER A 638 -35.26 23.01 -28.43
C SER A 638 -36.70 23.51 -28.40
N GLN A 639 -37.48 23.08 -27.41
CA GLN A 639 -38.66 23.85 -27.01
C GLN A 639 -38.15 24.94 -26.07
N LYS A 640 -38.50 26.16 -26.48
CA LYS A 640 -38.25 27.40 -25.74
C LYS A 640 -39.01 27.39 -24.40
#